data_befd7775efd75932d32939343b2b0e99
#
_entry.id   befd7775efd75932d32939343b2b0e99
#
_cell.length_a   1.000
_cell.length_b   1.000
_cell.length_c   1.000
_cell.angle_alpha   90.00
_cell.angle_beta   90.00
_cell.angle_gamma   90.00
#
_symmetry.space_group_name_H-M   'P 1'
#
loop_
_entity.id
_entity.type
_entity.pdbx_description
1 polymer ?
#
loop_
_entity_poly.entity_id
_entity_poly.type
_entity_poly.pdbx_seq_one_letter_code
_entity_poly.pdbx_strand_id
1 'polypeptide(L)'
;VKVVNQPLRKKDAMQLVTGQPVYVDDVTPRDCLCVKLLRSPHANAIVKSINKTAAMKVPGMEAIFTWEDVDQDGRRYTQAGQTYPEASPYDRLVIDRHVRFVGDVVAILAGADEKCVDKAMKLVKVEYEVLEPVLDFHTAKDNPVLVHPEDNWESLAPVGADNRRNLCAHDECGNGDIDAVLADCDVVIDRVYHTQACQQAMMETFRTYCEIDTYGRLHIISSTQIVFHTRRIVANALHIPKSKVRVTKPRIGGGFGAKQTAGSAVYPAFVTWMTKKPSKIIFSRVESQIASSPRHEMEMHVRLGANKDGIVRGIDLHTLSNTGAYGEHGPTTVGLSGHKSIPLYGKAEAFRFTSDVVYTNHMSAGAYRGYGATQGLFAVESAVNELANILGMDPFKIREMNITHEGEIMPAYYGQLNTSCALDRCLARVHDMIDWDNKYPCRDMGNGKIRAVGMGMAMQGSGITSMDVGSATLKVNDEGFYTLLIGAADMGTGCDTTLAQIAAEVLECPLDNITTLSADTDWSPYDSGSYASSTTYVTGKATEKCALELRGKICALGAKLLGCDKEQVSFDGREVRVEEGENAGKTINLSDIATASMNGNSIELQATVTHSSEISPPPYMVGAAEIEVDTETGEVTLLDYAAAVDCGTPINPNLTRVQAEGGIAQGIGMTLTESVTYDDRGYPMENSLFQYKIPARVDIGKIRVEFENSYEGEGPFGAKSIGEVVINTPLPAISDAIRNAVGKRFYELPITPEKIAMAALEKK
;
A
#
# COMPACT_ATOMS: atom_id res chain seq x y z
N VAL A 1 -21.88 -24.82 6.81
CA VAL A 1 -21.33 -24.53 5.46
C VAL A 1 -19.91 -24.03 5.63
N LYS A 2 -18.94 -24.68 5.00
CA LYS A 2 -17.56 -24.21 5.02
C LYS A 2 -17.33 -23.29 3.81
N VAL A 3 -17.01 -22.03 4.07
CA VAL A 3 -16.78 -21.00 3.04
C VAL A 3 -15.36 -20.40 3.12
N VAL A 4 -14.71 -20.42 4.27
CA VAL A 4 -13.30 -20.04 4.42
C VAL A 4 -12.40 -21.05 3.72
N ASN A 5 -11.33 -20.55 3.09
CA ASN A 5 -10.44 -21.32 2.23
C ASN A 5 -11.13 -21.95 1.01
N GLN A 6 -12.22 -21.31 0.52
CA GLN A 6 -12.89 -21.69 -0.71
C GLN A 6 -12.72 -20.60 -1.78
N PRO A 7 -12.50 -20.97 -3.06
CA PRO A 7 -12.29 -20.04 -4.17
C PRO A 7 -13.61 -19.43 -4.67
N LEU A 8 -14.35 -18.77 -3.79
CA LEU A 8 -15.63 -18.17 -4.14
C LEU A 8 -15.43 -16.93 -5.04
N ARG A 9 -16.40 -16.70 -5.91
CA ARG A 9 -16.42 -15.50 -6.77
C ARG A 9 -16.62 -14.25 -5.92
N LYS A 10 -16.00 -13.14 -6.35
CA LYS A 10 -16.32 -11.83 -5.76
C LYS A 10 -17.80 -11.54 -5.85
N LYS A 11 -18.38 -10.98 -4.81
CA LYS A 11 -19.82 -10.64 -4.75
C LYS A 11 -20.27 -9.70 -5.87
N ASP A 12 -19.38 -8.84 -6.33
CA ASP A 12 -19.61 -7.88 -7.42
C ASP A 12 -19.01 -8.31 -8.78
N ALA A 13 -18.57 -9.56 -8.91
CA ALA A 13 -17.90 -10.03 -10.13
C ALA A 13 -18.73 -9.83 -11.40
N MET A 14 -20.02 -10.14 -11.35
CA MET A 14 -20.91 -10.01 -12.52
C MET A 14 -21.10 -8.56 -12.92
N GLN A 15 -21.30 -7.67 -11.95
CA GLN A 15 -21.45 -6.23 -12.18
C GLN A 15 -20.20 -5.65 -12.86
N LEU A 16 -19.00 -6.04 -12.39
CA LEU A 16 -17.74 -5.57 -12.97
C LEU A 16 -17.53 -6.07 -14.41
N VAL A 17 -17.74 -7.38 -14.68
CA VAL A 17 -17.48 -7.94 -16.01
C VAL A 17 -18.56 -7.57 -17.03
N THR A 18 -19.74 -7.18 -16.60
CA THR A 18 -20.83 -6.72 -17.48
C THR A 18 -20.86 -5.21 -17.66
N GLY A 19 -19.90 -4.46 -17.04
CA GLY A 19 -19.77 -3.02 -17.21
C GLY A 19 -20.86 -2.21 -16.52
N GLN A 20 -21.39 -2.67 -15.36
CA GLN A 20 -22.31 -1.87 -14.56
C GLN A 20 -21.62 -0.63 -14.03
N PRO A 21 -22.31 0.51 -13.92
CA PRO A 21 -21.76 1.75 -13.40
C PRO A 21 -21.48 1.62 -11.89
N VAL A 22 -20.21 1.63 -11.51
CA VAL A 22 -19.76 1.40 -10.13
C VAL A 22 -18.65 2.33 -9.65
N TYR A 23 -18.00 3.08 -10.55
CA TYR A 23 -16.89 3.99 -10.23
C TYR A 23 -17.38 5.42 -9.98
N VAL A 24 -16.51 6.29 -9.47
CA VAL A 24 -16.88 7.70 -9.14
C VAL A 24 -17.60 8.39 -10.29
N ASP A 25 -17.09 8.28 -11.52
CA ASP A 25 -17.69 8.95 -12.69
C ASP A 25 -19.04 8.38 -13.09
N ASP A 26 -19.26 7.10 -12.77
CA ASP A 26 -20.49 6.40 -13.10
C ASP A 26 -21.64 6.78 -12.16
N VAL A 27 -21.31 6.92 -10.85
CA VAL A 27 -22.31 7.06 -9.77
C VAL A 27 -22.50 8.51 -9.31
N THR A 28 -21.77 9.47 -9.89
CA THR A 28 -21.89 10.90 -9.54
C THR A 28 -22.56 11.71 -10.65
N PRO A 29 -23.29 12.79 -10.29
CA PRO A 29 -23.93 13.65 -11.27
C PRO A 29 -22.94 14.24 -12.28
N ARG A 30 -23.43 14.44 -13.52
CA ARG A 30 -22.68 15.14 -14.56
C ARG A 30 -22.90 16.65 -14.52
N ASP A 31 -24.02 17.09 -13.97
CA ASP A 31 -24.34 18.50 -13.78
C ASP A 31 -23.66 19.01 -12.50
N CYS A 32 -22.38 19.33 -12.61
CA CYS A 32 -21.54 19.88 -11.56
C CYS A 32 -20.39 20.69 -12.16
N LEU A 33 -19.76 21.52 -11.36
CA LEU A 33 -18.58 22.28 -11.79
C LEU A 33 -17.42 21.31 -12.10
N CYS A 34 -16.80 21.49 -13.26
CA CYS A 34 -15.54 20.87 -13.60
C CYS A 34 -14.40 21.62 -12.92
N VAL A 35 -13.58 20.91 -12.15
CA VAL A 35 -12.41 21.45 -11.46
C VAL A 35 -11.13 21.01 -12.14
N LYS A 36 -10.25 21.96 -12.45
CA LYS A 36 -8.89 21.71 -12.94
C LYS A 36 -7.87 22.55 -12.19
N LEU A 37 -6.62 22.10 -12.21
CA LEU A 37 -5.51 22.72 -11.48
C LEU A 37 -4.51 23.33 -12.44
N LEU A 38 -4.26 24.63 -12.29
CA LEU A 38 -3.10 25.27 -12.92
C LEU A 38 -1.87 24.88 -12.11
N ARG A 39 -0.88 24.32 -12.79
CA ARG A 39 0.32 23.74 -12.17
C ARG A 39 1.57 24.53 -12.47
N SER A 40 2.50 24.56 -11.52
CA SER A 40 3.79 25.24 -11.66
C SER A 40 4.65 24.58 -12.73
N PRO A 41 5.26 25.37 -13.64
CA PRO A 41 6.30 24.90 -14.53
C PRO A 41 7.70 24.93 -13.88
N HIS A 42 7.82 25.42 -12.64
CA HIS A 42 9.06 25.61 -11.91
C HIS A 42 9.15 24.67 -10.71
N ALA A 43 10.32 24.14 -10.46
CA ALA A 43 10.59 23.26 -9.32
C ALA A 43 10.64 24.01 -7.99
N ASN A 44 11.05 25.30 -8.00
CA ASN A 44 11.12 26.14 -6.81
C ASN A 44 10.87 27.60 -7.21
N ALA A 45 9.77 28.17 -6.77
CA ALA A 45 9.43 29.54 -7.09
C ALA A 45 8.43 30.15 -6.10
N ILE A 46 8.45 31.49 -5.98
CA ILE A 46 7.42 32.27 -5.30
C ILE A 46 6.49 32.86 -6.35
N VAL A 47 5.20 32.65 -6.22
CA VAL A 47 4.17 33.31 -7.05
C VAL A 47 4.08 34.77 -6.63
N LYS A 48 4.49 35.67 -7.51
CA LYS A 48 4.43 37.13 -7.27
C LYS A 48 3.03 37.69 -7.46
N SER A 49 2.42 37.37 -8.60
CA SER A 49 1.10 37.83 -8.97
C SER A 49 0.42 36.83 -9.92
N ILE A 50 -0.92 36.81 -9.88
CA ILE A 50 -1.76 36.05 -10.80
C ILE A 50 -2.80 36.96 -11.41
N ASN A 51 -2.76 37.16 -12.73
CA ASN A 51 -3.80 37.88 -13.45
C ASN A 51 -4.83 36.90 -14.03
N LYS A 52 -5.98 36.84 -13.40
CA LYS A 52 -7.13 36.00 -13.77
C LYS A 52 -8.27 36.75 -14.49
N THR A 53 -8.12 38.04 -14.75
CA THR A 53 -9.18 38.90 -15.26
C THR A 53 -9.76 38.44 -16.61
N ALA A 54 -8.89 38.06 -17.56
CA ALA A 54 -9.33 37.57 -18.87
C ALA A 54 -9.95 36.15 -18.76
N ALA A 55 -9.37 35.32 -17.92
CA ALA A 55 -9.85 33.96 -17.68
C ALA A 55 -11.26 33.93 -17.08
N MET A 56 -11.55 34.80 -16.12
CA MET A 56 -12.89 34.91 -15.49
C MET A 56 -13.99 35.41 -16.47
N LYS A 57 -13.62 36.02 -17.59
CA LYS A 57 -14.58 36.43 -18.63
C LYS A 57 -14.96 35.31 -19.60
N VAL A 58 -14.33 34.14 -19.51
CA VAL A 58 -14.71 33.01 -20.35
C VAL A 58 -16.10 32.53 -19.93
N PRO A 59 -17.07 32.44 -20.88
CA PRO A 59 -18.41 31.96 -20.56
C PRO A 59 -18.39 30.58 -19.93
N GLY A 60 -19.11 30.43 -18.83
CA GLY A 60 -19.17 29.18 -18.06
C GLY A 60 -18.20 29.11 -16.88
N MET A 61 -17.27 30.06 -16.74
CA MET A 61 -16.39 30.10 -15.56
C MET A 61 -17.17 30.53 -14.32
N GLU A 62 -16.97 29.81 -13.23
CA GLU A 62 -17.55 30.07 -11.92
C GLU A 62 -16.56 30.76 -10.98
N ALA A 63 -15.36 30.19 -10.84
CA ALA A 63 -14.36 30.71 -9.93
C ALA A 63 -12.92 30.33 -10.36
N ILE A 64 -11.98 31.18 -9.96
CA ILE A 64 -10.53 30.88 -10.00
C ILE A 64 -9.97 31.27 -8.63
N PHE A 65 -9.58 30.25 -7.86
CA PHE A 65 -8.97 30.44 -6.54
C PHE A 65 -7.44 30.38 -6.65
N THR A 66 -6.80 31.23 -5.87
CA THR A 66 -5.34 31.41 -5.85
C THR A 66 -4.84 31.39 -4.41
N TRP A 67 -3.53 31.54 -4.20
CA TRP A 67 -2.94 31.62 -2.87
C TRP A 67 -3.52 32.74 -2.01
N GLU A 68 -4.07 33.80 -2.61
CA GLU A 68 -4.74 34.94 -1.92
C GLU A 68 -6.06 34.51 -1.26
N ASP A 69 -6.65 33.40 -1.71
CA ASP A 69 -7.91 32.86 -1.18
C ASP A 69 -7.68 31.88 -0.02
N VAL A 70 -6.42 31.60 0.33
CA VAL A 70 -6.01 30.68 1.37
C VAL A 70 -5.18 31.40 2.43
N ASP A 71 -5.47 31.15 3.72
CA ASP A 71 -4.70 31.73 4.81
C ASP A 71 -3.27 31.17 4.81
N GLN A 72 -2.29 31.98 4.39
CA GLN A 72 -0.89 31.59 4.28
C GLN A 72 -0.20 31.43 5.65
N ASP A 73 -0.70 32.10 6.67
CA ASP A 73 -0.20 32.02 8.04
C ASP A 73 -0.94 30.98 8.89
N GLY A 74 -1.99 30.41 8.32
CA GLY A 74 -2.81 29.37 8.94
C GLY A 74 -2.06 28.05 9.11
N ARG A 75 -2.68 27.16 9.91
CA ARG A 75 -2.13 25.83 10.13
C ARG A 75 -2.04 25.04 8.82
N ARG A 76 -0.88 24.46 8.57
CA ARG A 76 -0.67 23.54 7.45
C ARG A 76 -1.36 22.20 7.74
N TYR A 77 -1.54 21.39 6.70
CA TYR A 77 -2.08 20.03 6.82
C TYR A 77 -1.14 19.01 6.15
N THR A 78 -1.37 17.73 6.39
CA THR A 78 -0.73 16.64 5.65
C THR A 78 -1.73 15.95 4.74
N GLN A 79 -1.29 15.49 3.56
CA GLN A 79 -2.12 14.68 2.66
C GLN A 79 -2.10 13.20 2.98
N ALA A 80 -1.13 12.75 3.75
CA ALA A 80 -0.99 11.33 4.08
C ALA A 80 -2.07 10.88 5.06
N GLY A 81 -2.69 9.75 4.75
CA GLY A 81 -3.65 9.10 5.63
C GLY A 81 -3.08 7.87 6.29
N GLN A 82 -2.75 8.01 7.55
CA GLN A 82 -2.37 6.89 8.43
C GLN A 82 -2.87 7.20 9.84
N THR A 83 -2.26 6.55 10.81
CA THR A 83 -2.55 6.68 12.25
C THR A 83 -2.61 8.11 12.75
N TYR A 84 -3.11 8.31 13.96
CA TYR A 84 -3.11 9.61 14.61
C TYR A 84 -2.48 9.51 16.01
N PRO A 85 -1.54 10.43 16.39
CA PRO A 85 -0.98 11.51 15.53
C PRO A 85 -0.20 10.92 14.35
N GLU A 86 -0.30 11.58 13.20
CA GLU A 86 0.43 11.16 12.02
C GLU A 86 1.92 11.35 12.22
N ALA A 87 2.72 10.39 11.75
CA ALA A 87 4.16 10.57 11.58
C ALA A 87 4.51 11.58 10.46
N SER A 88 3.56 11.81 9.57
CA SER A 88 3.68 12.73 8.42
C SER A 88 3.69 14.18 8.89
N PRO A 89 4.56 15.03 8.32
CA PRO A 89 4.61 16.44 8.67
C PRO A 89 3.40 17.20 8.13
N TYR A 90 3.05 18.29 8.83
CA TYR A 90 2.06 19.28 8.40
C TYR A 90 2.80 20.34 7.59
N ASP A 91 2.90 20.15 6.29
CA ASP A 91 3.75 20.94 5.41
C ASP A 91 3.02 21.53 4.19
N ARG A 92 1.70 21.30 4.02
CA ARG A 92 0.90 21.80 2.90
C ARG A 92 -0.12 22.84 3.29
N LEU A 93 -0.41 23.74 2.33
CA LEU A 93 -1.62 24.52 2.23
C LEU A 93 -2.41 24.08 0.98
N VAL A 94 -3.71 24.37 0.91
CA VAL A 94 -4.55 24.03 -0.26
C VAL A 94 -3.96 24.65 -1.54
N ILE A 95 -3.55 25.91 -1.46
CA ILE A 95 -2.75 26.61 -2.46
C ILE A 95 -1.69 27.40 -1.70
N ASP A 96 -0.42 27.08 -1.93
CA ASP A 96 0.68 27.82 -1.34
C ASP A 96 1.26 28.83 -2.33
N ARG A 97 1.66 29.99 -1.84
CA ARG A 97 2.38 30.99 -2.64
C ARG A 97 3.76 30.48 -3.07
N HIS A 98 4.40 29.64 -2.24
CA HIS A 98 5.65 28.97 -2.55
C HIS A 98 5.37 27.63 -3.22
N VAL A 99 5.65 27.50 -4.51
CA VAL A 99 5.58 26.25 -5.25
C VAL A 99 6.91 25.50 -5.16
N ARG A 100 6.87 24.18 -4.91
CA ARG A 100 8.02 23.40 -4.50
C ARG A 100 8.42 22.27 -5.45
N PHE A 101 7.61 22.00 -6.49
CA PHE A 101 7.97 21.03 -7.53
C PHE A 101 7.25 21.39 -8.85
N VAL A 102 7.80 20.89 -9.97
CA VAL A 102 7.11 21.02 -11.28
C VAL A 102 5.82 20.19 -11.26
N GLY A 103 4.69 20.86 -11.30
CA GLY A 103 3.37 20.24 -11.14
C GLY A 103 2.65 20.63 -9.86
N ASP A 104 3.27 21.39 -8.95
CA ASP A 104 2.63 21.92 -7.75
C ASP A 104 1.48 22.89 -8.10
N VAL A 105 0.49 23.01 -7.23
CA VAL A 105 -0.75 23.73 -7.53
C VAL A 105 -0.56 25.24 -7.38
N VAL A 106 -0.86 25.98 -8.44
CA VAL A 106 -0.79 27.44 -8.49
C VAL A 106 -2.18 28.09 -8.36
N ALA A 107 -3.19 27.48 -9.00
CA ALA A 107 -4.56 27.94 -8.93
C ALA A 107 -5.55 26.79 -9.15
N ILE A 108 -6.76 26.93 -8.59
CA ILE A 108 -7.89 26.01 -8.79
C ILE A 108 -8.91 26.74 -9.66
N LEU A 109 -9.22 26.16 -10.82
CA LEU A 109 -10.20 26.68 -11.74
C LEU A 109 -11.46 25.82 -11.70
N ALA A 110 -12.62 26.44 -11.62
CA ALA A 110 -13.93 25.78 -11.63
C ALA A 110 -14.87 26.43 -12.64
N GLY A 111 -15.50 25.64 -13.48
CA GLY A 111 -16.42 26.11 -14.51
C GLY A 111 -17.45 25.03 -14.90
N ALA A 112 -18.39 25.42 -15.76
CA ALA A 112 -19.52 24.57 -16.15
C ALA A 112 -19.10 23.28 -16.89
N ASP A 113 -18.01 23.32 -17.63
CA ASP A 113 -17.48 22.17 -18.36
C ASP A 113 -15.97 22.27 -18.56
N GLU A 114 -15.40 21.17 -19.02
CA GLU A 114 -13.96 21.04 -19.27
C GLU A 114 -13.45 22.07 -20.29
N LYS A 115 -14.24 22.34 -21.35
CA LYS A 115 -13.85 23.24 -22.43
C LYS A 115 -13.69 24.70 -21.96
N CYS A 116 -14.62 25.16 -21.13
CA CYS A 116 -14.53 26.53 -20.59
C CYS A 116 -13.35 26.65 -19.62
N VAL A 117 -13.10 25.65 -18.78
CA VAL A 117 -11.98 25.65 -17.84
C VAL A 117 -10.63 25.59 -18.57
N ASP A 118 -10.48 24.74 -19.59
CA ASP A 118 -9.26 24.66 -20.41
C ASP A 118 -8.96 25.97 -21.15
N LYS A 119 -10.01 26.63 -21.67
CA LYS A 119 -9.87 27.94 -22.30
C LYS A 119 -9.46 29.01 -21.30
N ALA A 120 -10.07 29.02 -20.14
CA ALA A 120 -9.73 29.94 -19.06
C ALA A 120 -8.31 29.76 -18.56
N MET A 121 -7.88 28.50 -18.38
CA MET A 121 -6.55 28.16 -17.89
C MET A 121 -5.43 28.74 -18.77
N LYS A 122 -5.61 28.77 -20.09
CA LYS A 122 -4.66 29.37 -21.04
C LYS A 122 -4.58 30.90 -20.95
N LEU A 123 -5.58 31.54 -20.34
CA LEU A 123 -5.65 32.99 -20.19
C LEU A 123 -5.17 33.48 -18.82
N VAL A 124 -4.95 32.60 -17.87
CA VAL A 124 -4.34 32.95 -16.58
C VAL A 124 -2.86 33.26 -16.80
N LYS A 125 -2.43 34.41 -16.31
CA LYS A 125 -1.00 34.81 -16.37
C LYS A 125 -0.45 34.85 -14.98
N VAL A 126 0.67 34.16 -14.79
CA VAL A 126 1.38 34.04 -13.50
C VAL A 126 2.77 34.64 -13.64
N GLU A 127 3.13 35.48 -12.69
CA GLU A 127 4.47 36.02 -12.55
C GLU A 127 5.17 35.28 -11.39
N TYR A 128 6.33 34.73 -11.67
CA TYR A 128 7.13 33.96 -10.70
C TYR A 128 8.44 34.68 -10.37
N GLU A 129 8.84 34.55 -9.13
CA GLU A 129 10.25 34.66 -8.74
C GLU A 129 10.81 33.26 -8.64
N VAL A 130 11.61 32.88 -9.65
CA VAL A 130 12.20 31.56 -9.73
C VAL A 130 13.38 31.48 -8.77
N LEU A 131 13.41 30.45 -7.94
CA LEU A 131 14.45 30.17 -6.97
C LEU A 131 15.29 28.97 -7.42
N GLU A 132 16.47 28.82 -6.85
CA GLU A 132 17.31 27.64 -7.07
C GLU A 132 16.65 26.41 -6.43
N PRO A 133 16.48 25.29 -7.18
CA PRO A 133 15.89 24.07 -6.63
C PRO A 133 16.96 23.14 -6.05
N VAL A 134 16.54 22.32 -5.06
CA VAL A 134 17.30 21.18 -4.55
C VAL A 134 16.81 19.94 -5.28
N LEU A 135 17.59 19.44 -6.24
CA LEU A 135 17.20 18.30 -7.10
C LEU A 135 17.99 17.02 -6.80
N ASP A 136 19.17 17.11 -6.19
CA ASP A 136 19.96 15.96 -5.78
C ASP A 136 19.70 15.65 -4.29
N PHE A 137 19.08 14.49 -4.02
CA PHE A 137 18.76 14.11 -2.65
C PHE A 137 19.99 13.74 -1.80
N HIS A 138 21.13 13.44 -2.42
CA HIS A 138 22.37 13.19 -1.68
C HIS A 138 22.96 14.48 -1.06
N THR A 139 22.65 15.62 -1.64
CA THR A 139 23.12 16.94 -1.17
C THR A 139 22.01 17.77 -0.50
N ALA A 140 20.83 17.18 -0.31
CA ALA A 140 19.66 17.90 0.21
C ALA A 140 19.74 18.17 1.72
N LYS A 141 20.22 17.20 2.50
CA LYS A 141 20.43 17.36 3.95
C LYS A 141 21.48 18.45 4.20
N ASP A 142 21.12 19.38 5.09
CA ASP A 142 21.98 20.54 5.43
C ASP A 142 22.30 21.49 4.26
N ASN A 143 21.52 21.41 3.17
CA ASN A 143 21.63 22.34 2.05
C ASN A 143 21.20 23.75 2.48
N PRO A 144 21.92 24.81 2.05
CA PRO A 144 21.54 26.19 2.37
C PRO A 144 20.19 26.61 1.75
N VAL A 145 19.76 25.98 0.66
CA VAL A 145 18.43 26.17 0.07
C VAL A 145 17.44 25.27 0.79
N LEU A 146 16.44 25.87 1.42
CA LEU A 146 15.41 25.13 2.17
C LEU A 146 14.16 24.94 1.35
N VAL A 147 13.67 23.70 1.30
CA VAL A 147 12.39 23.36 0.65
C VAL A 147 11.22 23.88 1.49
N HIS A 148 11.34 23.82 2.82
CA HIS A 148 10.34 24.30 3.79
C HIS A 148 10.98 25.33 4.75
N PRO A 149 11.12 26.61 4.34
CA PRO A 149 11.67 27.66 5.20
C PRO A 149 10.66 28.28 6.17
N GLU A 150 9.37 27.95 6.05
CA GLU A 150 8.28 28.55 6.84
C GLU A 150 8.32 28.13 8.32
N ASP A 151 7.88 29.04 9.21
CA ASP A 151 7.84 28.80 10.66
C ASP A 151 6.60 28.00 11.11
N ASN A 152 5.55 27.94 10.28
CA ASN A 152 4.33 27.17 10.57
C ASN A 152 4.37 25.72 10.07
N TRP A 153 5.55 25.21 9.67
CA TRP A 153 5.80 23.80 9.47
C TRP A 153 5.88 23.08 10.82
N GLU A 154 5.22 21.91 10.94
CA GLU A 154 5.27 21.12 12.17
C GLU A 154 5.21 19.62 11.92
N SER A 155 5.74 18.83 12.82
CA SER A 155 5.54 17.38 12.92
C SER A 155 4.92 17.06 14.27
N LEU A 156 3.84 16.28 14.27
CA LEU A 156 3.12 15.91 15.52
C LEU A 156 3.77 14.70 16.21
N ALA A 157 4.59 13.94 15.49
CA ALA A 157 5.27 12.75 16.02
C ALA A 157 6.79 13.01 16.13
N PRO A 158 7.47 12.39 17.10
CA PRO A 158 8.92 12.53 17.27
C PRO A 158 9.70 11.67 16.28
N VAL A 159 9.73 12.07 15.01
CA VAL A 159 10.39 11.34 13.92
C VAL A 159 11.80 11.85 13.59
N GLY A 160 12.40 12.68 14.44
CA GLY A 160 13.73 13.26 14.20
C GLY A 160 13.74 14.29 13.08
N ALA A 161 12.62 14.96 12.82
CA ALA A 161 12.48 15.93 11.76
C ALA A 161 13.12 17.28 12.10
N ASP A 162 13.69 17.94 11.09
CA ASP A 162 14.19 19.32 11.15
C ASP A 162 14.11 19.97 9.76
N ASN A 163 13.07 20.76 9.51
CA ASN A 163 12.86 21.43 8.23
C ASN A 163 13.98 22.43 7.87
N ARG A 164 14.69 22.97 8.86
CA ARG A 164 15.84 23.87 8.65
C ARG A 164 17.08 23.14 8.14
N ARG A 165 17.04 21.82 8.12
CA ARG A 165 18.09 20.95 7.57
C ARG A 165 17.63 20.19 6.32
N ASN A 166 16.45 20.50 5.77
CA ASN A 166 15.76 19.68 4.76
C ASN A 166 15.56 18.22 5.21
N LEU A 167 15.48 17.97 6.51
CA LEU A 167 15.33 16.65 7.10
C LEU A 167 13.87 16.42 7.50
N CYS A 168 13.19 15.54 6.78
CA CYS A 168 11.80 15.16 7.05
C CYS A 168 11.69 14.15 8.20
N ALA A 169 12.66 13.25 8.31
CA ALA A 169 12.78 12.29 9.40
C ALA A 169 14.20 11.76 9.53
N HIS A 170 14.54 11.33 10.74
CA HIS A 170 15.77 10.61 11.08
C HIS A 170 15.45 9.56 12.14
N ASP A 171 15.97 8.36 11.98
CA ASP A 171 15.83 7.29 12.97
C ASP A 171 17.07 6.41 13.03
N GLU A 172 17.35 5.87 14.22
CA GLU A 172 18.43 4.92 14.46
C GLU A 172 17.97 3.87 15.48
N CYS A 173 18.19 2.61 15.15
CA CYS A 173 17.98 1.49 16.07
C CYS A 173 19.01 0.40 15.83
N GLY A 174 19.21 -0.45 16.82
CA GLY A 174 20.16 -1.54 16.73
C GLY A 174 20.15 -2.45 17.96
N ASN A 175 20.91 -3.52 17.86
CA ASN A 175 21.16 -4.46 18.93
C ASN A 175 22.57 -5.05 18.77
N GLY A 176 23.30 -5.14 19.88
CA GLY A 176 24.69 -5.61 19.89
C GLY A 176 25.71 -4.61 19.35
N ASP A 177 26.98 -4.98 19.36
CA ASP A 177 28.09 -4.19 18.81
C ASP A 177 28.36 -4.61 17.36
N ILE A 178 27.69 -3.95 16.42
CA ILE A 178 27.78 -4.31 15.01
C ILE A 178 29.20 -4.12 14.45
N ASP A 179 29.92 -3.09 14.88
CA ASP A 179 31.26 -2.81 14.35
C ASP A 179 32.27 -3.88 14.82
N ALA A 180 32.17 -4.33 16.08
CA ALA A 180 32.96 -5.44 16.58
C ALA A 180 32.62 -6.75 15.88
N VAL A 181 31.34 -7.04 15.66
CA VAL A 181 30.89 -8.27 14.96
C VAL A 181 31.40 -8.28 13.52
N LEU A 182 31.26 -7.17 12.78
CA LEU A 182 31.73 -7.07 11.39
C LEU A 182 33.25 -7.21 11.29
N ALA A 183 34.01 -6.65 12.26
CA ALA A 183 35.47 -6.78 12.28
C ALA A 183 35.96 -8.21 12.53
N ASP A 184 35.12 -9.06 13.17
CA ASP A 184 35.42 -10.47 13.46
C ASP A 184 34.85 -11.43 12.40
N CYS A 185 34.21 -10.94 11.34
CA CYS A 185 33.68 -11.76 10.26
C CYS A 185 34.75 -12.15 9.24
N ASP A 186 34.66 -13.35 8.69
CA ASP A 186 35.56 -13.83 7.62
C ASP A 186 35.28 -13.12 6.28
N VAL A 187 34.02 -12.76 6.03
CA VAL A 187 33.56 -12.05 4.81
C VAL A 187 32.64 -10.92 5.20
N VAL A 188 32.88 -9.75 4.66
CA VAL A 188 31.99 -8.57 4.79
C VAL A 188 31.64 -8.08 3.39
N ILE A 189 30.34 -8.06 3.11
CA ILE A 189 29.78 -7.36 1.93
C ILE A 189 29.59 -5.90 2.33
N ASP A 190 30.14 -4.99 1.57
CA ASP A 190 30.02 -3.54 1.77
C ASP A 190 29.62 -2.92 0.43
N ARG A 191 28.33 -2.59 0.27
CA ARG A 191 27.75 -2.16 -1.00
C ARG A 191 26.70 -1.08 -0.81
N VAL A 192 26.59 -0.21 -1.80
CA VAL A 192 25.53 0.78 -1.93
C VAL A 192 24.59 0.37 -3.06
N TYR A 193 23.30 0.29 -2.74
CA TYR A 193 22.24 -0.03 -3.68
C TYR A 193 21.36 1.18 -3.91
N HIS A 194 20.86 1.34 -5.13
CA HIS A 194 19.94 2.40 -5.49
C HIS A 194 18.68 1.85 -6.14
N THR A 195 17.54 2.34 -5.70
CA THR A 195 16.23 2.06 -6.31
C THR A 195 15.57 3.36 -6.72
N GLN A 196 15.08 3.39 -7.94
CA GLN A 196 14.41 4.52 -8.55
C GLN A 196 13.00 4.74 -7.99
N ALA A 197 12.46 5.94 -8.19
CA ALA A 197 11.03 6.21 -8.02
C ALA A 197 10.21 5.49 -9.11
N CYS A 198 9.02 4.99 -8.73
CA CYS A 198 8.09 4.33 -9.63
C CYS A 198 6.65 4.78 -9.36
N GLN A 199 5.83 4.88 -10.43
CA GLN A 199 4.41 5.18 -10.36
C GLN A 199 3.59 3.94 -10.04
N GLN A 200 2.54 4.08 -9.22
CA GLN A 200 1.57 3.00 -8.96
C GLN A 200 0.75 2.65 -10.20
N ALA A 201 0.59 3.61 -11.09
CA ALA A 201 -0.02 3.46 -12.41
C ALA A 201 -1.39 2.75 -12.39
N MET A 202 -2.19 2.98 -11.33
CA MET A 202 -3.56 2.46 -11.24
C MET A 202 -4.37 2.86 -12.47
N MET A 203 -5.20 1.95 -12.97
CA MET A 203 -5.97 2.17 -14.19
C MET A 203 -6.96 3.33 -14.03
N GLU A 204 -7.68 3.40 -12.93
CA GLU A 204 -8.48 4.57 -12.55
C GLU A 204 -7.56 5.63 -11.94
N THR A 205 -7.43 6.78 -12.61
CA THR A 205 -6.71 7.95 -12.09
C THR A 205 -7.40 8.55 -10.87
N PHE A 206 -6.78 9.53 -10.21
CA PHE A 206 -7.40 10.21 -9.08
C PHE A 206 -8.66 10.96 -9.51
N ARG A 207 -9.76 10.79 -8.75
CA ARG A 207 -11.02 11.49 -8.99
C ARG A 207 -11.87 11.59 -7.74
N THR A 208 -12.55 12.73 -7.63
CA THR A 208 -13.39 13.05 -6.48
C THR A 208 -14.53 13.97 -6.92
N TYR A 209 -15.72 13.69 -6.43
CA TYR A 209 -16.91 14.54 -6.53
C TYR A 209 -17.28 15.06 -5.14
N CYS A 210 -17.73 16.30 -5.05
CA CYS A 210 -18.17 16.93 -3.80
C CYS A 210 -19.50 17.66 -4.00
N GLU A 211 -20.34 17.64 -2.98
CA GLU A 211 -21.59 18.38 -2.91
C GLU A 211 -21.87 18.83 -1.47
N ILE A 212 -22.81 19.75 -1.29
CA ILE A 212 -23.36 20.08 0.02
C ILE A 212 -24.63 19.26 0.22
N ASP A 213 -24.66 18.45 1.27
CA ASP A 213 -25.80 17.59 1.59
C ASP A 213 -26.98 18.40 2.19
N THR A 214 -28.10 17.73 2.42
CA THR A 214 -29.32 18.36 2.97
C THR A 214 -29.16 18.94 4.38
N TYR A 215 -28.08 18.54 5.09
CA TYR A 215 -27.73 19.07 6.42
C TYR A 215 -26.68 20.17 6.37
N GLY A 216 -26.33 20.65 5.18
CA GLY A 216 -25.29 21.67 4.98
C GLY A 216 -23.87 21.18 5.23
N ARG A 217 -23.65 19.87 5.15
CA ARG A 217 -22.34 19.25 5.29
C ARG A 217 -21.72 19.00 3.92
N LEU A 218 -20.40 18.99 3.86
CA LEU A 218 -19.64 18.59 2.68
C LEU A 218 -19.67 17.07 2.55
N HIS A 219 -20.32 16.55 1.52
CA HIS A 219 -20.29 15.16 1.14
C HIS A 219 -19.28 14.92 0.02
N ILE A 220 -18.33 14.06 0.26
CA ILE A 220 -17.22 13.71 -0.64
C ILE A 220 -17.42 12.29 -1.13
N ILE A 221 -17.50 12.08 -2.45
CA ILE A 221 -17.49 10.78 -3.10
C ILE A 221 -16.16 10.65 -3.81
N SER A 222 -15.26 9.79 -3.28
CA SER A 222 -13.88 9.73 -3.73
C SER A 222 -13.40 8.31 -3.95
N SER A 223 -12.54 8.13 -4.95
CA SER A 223 -11.74 6.92 -5.12
C SER A 223 -10.59 6.94 -4.12
N THR A 224 -10.85 6.52 -2.89
CA THR A 224 -9.92 6.58 -1.75
C THR A 224 -9.86 5.27 -0.96
N GLN A 225 -8.68 4.92 -0.45
CA GLN A 225 -8.46 3.78 0.44
C GLN A 225 -8.78 4.08 1.92
N ILE A 226 -9.01 5.37 2.26
CA ILE A 226 -8.92 5.89 3.63
C ILE A 226 -10.03 6.90 3.94
N VAL A 227 -11.29 6.49 3.88
CA VAL A 227 -12.43 7.43 4.03
C VAL A 227 -12.38 8.24 5.32
N PHE A 228 -12.04 7.64 6.46
CA PHE A 228 -11.96 8.36 7.75
C PHE A 228 -10.79 9.33 7.82
N HIS A 229 -9.64 8.98 7.25
CA HIS A 229 -8.51 9.89 7.15
C HIS A 229 -8.77 10.99 6.11
N THR A 230 -9.40 10.67 4.97
CA THR A 230 -9.81 11.70 3.99
C THR A 230 -10.72 12.74 4.64
N ARG A 231 -11.69 12.33 5.48
CA ARG A 231 -12.52 13.24 6.27
C ARG A 231 -11.67 14.16 7.14
N ARG A 232 -10.71 13.60 7.90
CA ARG A 232 -9.81 14.36 8.76
C ARG A 232 -8.94 15.35 7.96
N ILE A 233 -8.33 14.87 6.88
CA ILE A 233 -7.44 15.67 6.04
C ILE A 233 -8.17 16.85 5.42
N VAL A 234 -9.35 16.62 4.83
CA VAL A 234 -10.14 17.69 4.22
C VAL A 234 -10.62 18.68 5.29
N ALA A 235 -11.10 18.20 6.44
CA ALA A 235 -11.50 19.06 7.54
C ALA A 235 -10.35 19.95 8.02
N ASN A 236 -9.14 19.40 8.15
CA ASN A 236 -7.94 20.15 8.51
C ASN A 236 -7.55 21.16 7.42
N ALA A 237 -7.54 20.75 6.15
CA ALA A 237 -7.18 21.61 5.02
C ALA A 237 -8.12 22.80 4.86
N LEU A 238 -9.42 22.63 5.12
CA LEU A 238 -10.44 23.67 5.01
C LEU A 238 -10.70 24.44 6.32
N HIS A 239 -10.05 24.06 7.43
CA HIS A 239 -10.26 24.61 8.76
C HIS A 239 -11.72 24.54 9.22
N ILE A 240 -12.38 23.40 8.96
CA ILE A 240 -13.77 23.14 9.37
C ILE A 240 -13.86 21.93 10.30
N PRO A 241 -14.91 21.84 11.14
CA PRO A 241 -15.10 20.67 11.99
C PRO A 241 -15.27 19.36 11.18
N LYS A 242 -14.71 18.25 11.65
CA LYS A 242 -14.88 16.93 11.03
C LYS A 242 -16.36 16.52 10.88
N SER A 243 -17.24 16.97 11.79
CA SER A 243 -18.68 16.74 11.73
C SER A 243 -19.37 17.37 10.53
N LYS A 244 -18.70 18.32 9.86
CA LYS A 244 -19.17 18.97 8.63
C LYS A 244 -18.74 18.21 7.36
N VAL A 245 -18.07 17.08 7.49
CA VAL A 245 -17.55 16.30 6.36
C VAL A 245 -18.02 14.86 6.45
N ARG A 246 -18.64 14.37 5.37
CA ARG A 246 -18.94 12.96 5.13
C ARG A 246 -18.14 12.48 3.93
N VAL A 247 -17.56 11.30 4.02
CA VAL A 247 -16.81 10.68 2.91
C VAL A 247 -17.36 9.30 2.61
N THR A 248 -17.62 9.04 1.34
CA THR A 248 -18.03 7.73 0.82
C THR A 248 -17.12 7.33 -0.34
N LYS A 249 -16.92 6.04 -0.51
CA LYS A 249 -16.21 5.53 -1.67
C LYS A 249 -17.08 4.58 -2.49
N PRO A 250 -17.16 4.76 -3.80
CA PRO A 250 -17.69 3.74 -4.72
C PRO A 250 -16.63 2.66 -4.98
N ARG A 251 -16.78 1.83 -6.01
CA ARG A 251 -15.72 0.91 -6.44
C ARG A 251 -14.46 1.69 -6.84
N ILE A 252 -13.29 1.16 -6.49
CA ILE A 252 -11.99 1.75 -6.77
C ILE A 252 -11.27 0.93 -7.86
N GLY A 253 -10.82 1.60 -8.90
CA GLY A 253 -10.10 1.01 -10.03
C GLY A 253 -8.59 0.91 -9.83
N GLY A 254 -8.19 0.30 -8.70
CA GLY A 254 -6.80 0.17 -8.26
C GLY A 254 -6.35 1.33 -7.38
N GLY A 255 -5.46 1.03 -6.45
CA GLY A 255 -4.88 2.02 -5.54
C GLY A 255 -3.39 1.81 -5.34
N PHE A 256 -2.99 0.62 -4.91
CA PHE A 256 -1.61 0.21 -4.66
C PHE A 256 -0.85 1.12 -3.67
N GLY A 257 -1.58 1.88 -2.85
CA GLY A 257 -1.05 2.91 -1.95
C GLY A 257 -1.20 4.34 -2.46
N ALA A 258 -1.33 4.59 -3.77
CA ALA A 258 -1.50 5.95 -4.32
C ALA A 258 -2.71 6.69 -3.73
N LYS A 259 -3.79 5.97 -3.45
CA LYS A 259 -5.04 6.52 -2.92
C LYS A 259 -5.10 6.47 -1.37
N GLN A 260 -3.96 6.29 -0.73
CA GLN A 260 -3.75 6.49 0.71
C GLN A 260 -3.39 7.96 1.05
N THR A 261 -3.64 8.85 0.12
CA THR A 261 -3.57 10.30 0.29
C THR A 261 -4.91 10.92 -0.09
N ALA A 262 -5.19 12.12 0.41
CA ALA A 262 -6.37 12.90 0.02
C ALA A 262 -6.10 13.84 -1.17
N GLY A 263 -5.07 13.56 -1.99
CA GLY A 263 -4.56 14.45 -3.03
C GLY A 263 -5.57 15.00 -4.01
N SER A 264 -6.56 14.21 -4.45
CA SER A 264 -7.62 14.72 -5.33
C SER A 264 -8.83 15.28 -4.57
N ALA A 265 -9.03 14.93 -3.31
CA ALA A 265 -10.25 15.26 -2.57
C ALA A 265 -10.28 16.71 -2.08
N VAL A 266 -9.13 17.27 -1.72
CA VAL A 266 -9.04 18.61 -1.11
C VAL A 266 -9.52 19.71 -2.07
N TYR A 267 -9.21 19.60 -3.37
CA TYR A 267 -9.49 20.66 -4.36
C TYR A 267 -10.98 20.83 -4.67
N PRO A 268 -11.75 19.80 -5.08
CA PRO A 268 -13.18 19.96 -5.28
C PRO A 268 -13.91 20.21 -3.96
N ALA A 269 -13.41 19.70 -2.83
CA ALA A 269 -13.93 20.02 -1.51
C ALA A 269 -13.82 21.52 -1.21
N PHE A 270 -12.68 22.13 -1.49
CA PHE A 270 -12.49 23.57 -1.36
C PHE A 270 -13.44 24.36 -2.27
N VAL A 271 -13.53 24.00 -3.56
CA VAL A 271 -14.44 24.64 -4.52
C VAL A 271 -15.88 24.54 -4.05
N THR A 272 -16.37 23.36 -3.68
CA THR A 272 -17.74 23.14 -3.22
C THR A 272 -18.03 23.90 -1.92
N TRP A 273 -17.08 23.91 -0.99
CA TRP A 273 -17.24 24.63 0.27
C TRP A 273 -17.34 26.14 0.06
N MET A 274 -16.56 26.70 -0.86
CA MET A 274 -16.57 28.14 -1.16
C MET A 274 -17.77 28.55 -2.01
N THR A 275 -18.09 27.79 -3.06
CA THR A 275 -19.17 28.16 -4.03
C THR A 275 -20.55 27.66 -3.62
N LYS A 276 -20.64 26.70 -2.71
CA LYS A 276 -21.85 25.93 -2.36
C LYS A 276 -22.48 25.18 -3.54
N LYS A 277 -21.71 24.97 -4.61
CA LYS A 277 -22.11 24.21 -5.80
C LYS A 277 -21.40 22.87 -5.84
N PRO A 278 -22.02 21.81 -6.39
CA PRO A 278 -21.34 20.54 -6.58
C PRO A 278 -20.18 20.70 -7.56
N SER A 279 -19.10 19.98 -7.31
CA SER A 279 -17.90 20.03 -8.16
C SER A 279 -17.22 18.67 -8.27
N LYS A 280 -16.49 18.45 -9.35
CA LYS A 280 -15.76 17.22 -9.63
C LYS A 280 -14.39 17.50 -10.23
N ILE A 281 -13.39 16.77 -9.75
CA ILE A 281 -12.07 16.72 -10.34
C ILE A 281 -11.78 15.32 -10.87
N ILE A 282 -11.16 15.23 -12.05
CA ILE A 282 -10.65 14.00 -12.65
C ILE A 282 -9.26 14.31 -13.14
N PHE A 283 -8.24 13.65 -12.55
CA PHE A 283 -6.88 13.77 -13.05
C PHE A 283 -6.75 13.03 -14.37
N SER A 284 -6.19 13.69 -15.37
CA SER A 284 -5.71 13.01 -16.57
C SER A 284 -4.58 12.03 -16.22
N ARG A 285 -4.22 11.15 -17.15
CA ARG A 285 -3.07 10.26 -16.96
C ARG A 285 -1.77 11.07 -16.79
N VAL A 286 -1.59 12.13 -17.54
CA VAL A 286 -0.44 13.02 -17.40
C VAL A 286 -0.39 13.65 -16.01
N GLU A 287 -1.50 14.20 -15.50
CA GLU A 287 -1.53 14.74 -14.15
C GLU A 287 -1.22 13.68 -13.09
N SER A 288 -1.73 12.45 -13.25
CA SER A 288 -1.40 11.33 -12.35
C SER A 288 0.08 10.91 -12.42
N GLN A 289 0.79 11.22 -13.50
CA GLN A 289 2.22 10.92 -13.62
C GLN A 289 3.12 12.06 -13.09
N ILE A 290 2.68 13.31 -13.19
CA ILE A 290 3.52 14.46 -12.82
C ILE A 290 3.19 15.08 -11.46
N ALA A 291 2.06 14.72 -10.85
CA ALA A 291 1.57 15.35 -9.62
C ALA A 291 0.83 14.35 -8.71
N SER A 292 1.36 13.15 -8.58
CA SER A 292 0.90 12.10 -7.67
C SER A 292 1.88 11.91 -6.50
N SER A 293 1.96 10.70 -5.98
CA SER A 293 2.85 10.31 -4.89
C SER A 293 3.52 8.96 -5.23
N PRO A 294 4.53 8.95 -6.12
CA PRO A 294 5.24 7.73 -6.53
C PRO A 294 5.99 7.09 -5.38
N ARG A 295 6.55 5.90 -5.61
CA ARG A 295 7.47 5.23 -4.70
C ARG A 295 8.69 6.11 -4.41
N HIS A 296 9.14 6.13 -3.16
CA HIS A 296 10.37 6.82 -2.77
C HIS A 296 11.59 6.25 -3.51
N GLU A 297 12.37 7.12 -4.11
CA GLU A 297 13.74 6.83 -4.49
C GLU A 297 14.58 6.67 -3.24
N MET A 298 15.39 5.59 -3.16
CA MET A 298 16.21 5.29 -1.99
C MET A 298 17.61 4.84 -2.37
N GLU A 299 18.57 5.23 -1.54
CA GLU A 299 19.90 4.67 -1.53
C GLU A 299 20.09 3.89 -0.22
N MET A 300 20.55 2.65 -0.33
CA MET A 300 20.76 1.74 0.79
C MET A 300 22.23 1.31 0.84
N HIS A 301 22.92 1.69 1.89
CA HIS A 301 24.26 1.20 2.19
C HIS A 301 24.17 0.00 3.11
N VAL A 302 24.59 -1.17 2.62
CA VAL A 302 24.57 -2.45 3.33
C VAL A 302 25.98 -2.88 3.68
N ARG A 303 26.23 -3.16 4.97
CA ARG A 303 27.39 -3.89 5.44
C ARG A 303 26.89 -5.18 6.07
N LEU A 304 27.18 -6.32 5.43
CA LEU A 304 26.70 -7.64 5.86
C LEU A 304 27.88 -8.56 6.11
N GLY A 305 28.05 -9.01 7.34
CA GLY A 305 29.16 -9.87 7.76
C GLY A 305 28.73 -11.31 8.01
N ALA A 306 29.57 -12.26 7.57
CA ALA A 306 29.37 -13.67 7.78
C ALA A 306 30.68 -14.39 8.10
N ASN A 307 30.57 -15.58 8.71
CA ASN A 307 31.68 -16.49 8.81
C ASN A 307 31.87 -17.30 7.50
N LYS A 308 32.99 -18.01 7.37
CA LYS A 308 33.30 -18.85 6.21
C LYS A 308 32.32 -20.00 5.97
N ASP A 309 31.57 -20.39 7.00
CA ASP A 309 30.57 -21.45 6.92
C ASP A 309 29.19 -20.91 6.44
N GLY A 310 29.11 -19.61 6.16
CA GLY A 310 27.91 -18.96 5.59
C GLY A 310 26.89 -18.49 6.62
N ILE A 311 27.23 -18.46 7.92
CA ILE A 311 26.35 -17.90 8.94
C ILE A 311 26.49 -16.36 8.94
N VAL A 312 25.39 -15.67 8.64
CA VAL A 312 25.28 -14.21 8.72
C VAL A 312 25.28 -13.79 10.20
N ARG A 313 26.29 -13.02 10.59
CA ARG A 313 26.51 -12.63 11.99
C ARG A 313 26.07 -11.20 12.28
N GLY A 314 26.17 -10.31 11.29
CA GLY A 314 25.83 -8.91 11.49
C GLY A 314 25.30 -8.26 10.21
N ILE A 315 24.33 -7.34 10.36
CA ILE A 315 23.78 -6.52 9.28
C ILE A 315 23.70 -5.08 9.74
N ASP A 316 24.38 -4.19 9.01
CA ASP A 316 24.33 -2.75 9.17
C ASP A 316 23.74 -2.14 7.90
N LEU A 317 22.61 -1.47 8.03
CA LEU A 317 21.90 -0.85 6.92
C LEU A 317 21.66 0.62 7.20
N HIS A 318 22.13 1.48 6.30
CA HIS A 318 21.75 2.90 6.26
C HIS A 318 20.91 3.17 5.03
N THR A 319 19.76 3.81 5.20
CA THR A 319 18.86 4.19 4.11
C THR A 319 18.69 5.69 4.03
N LEU A 320 19.02 6.27 2.87
CA LEU A 320 18.70 7.64 2.51
C LEU A 320 17.50 7.64 1.57
N SER A 321 16.42 8.33 1.95
CA SER A 321 15.15 8.36 1.22
C SER A 321 14.81 9.76 0.74
N ASN A 322 14.46 9.89 -0.54
CA ASN A 322 13.98 11.12 -1.16
C ASN A 322 12.45 11.22 -1.04
N THR A 323 11.94 12.11 -0.19
CA THR A 323 10.50 12.32 -0.05
C THR A 323 9.94 13.36 -1.03
N GLY A 324 10.78 14.04 -1.79
CA GLY A 324 10.35 15.13 -2.68
C GLY A 324 9.94 16.38 -1.91
N ALA A 325 9.01 17.14 -2.48
CA ALA A 325 8.64 18.47 -1.98
C ALA A 325 7.81 18.45 -0.69
N TYR A 326 7.16 17.34 -0.38
CA TYR A 326 6.32 17.20 0.82
C TYR A 326 6.57 15.84 1.49
N GLY A 327 6.46 15.82 2.82
CA GLY A 327 6.87 14.65 3.59
C GLY A 327 5.97 13.43 3.43
N GLU A 328 4.67 13.64 3.34
CA GLU A 328 3.65 12.58 3.20
C GLU A 328 3.99 11.30 4.01
N HIS A 329 4.26 10.19 3.32
CA HIS A 329 4.58 8.90 3.94
C HIS A 329 6.08 8.68 4.21
N GLY A 330 6.95 9.67 3.91
CA GLY A 330 8.40 9.54 4.02
C GLY A 330 8.88 9.01 5.38
N PRO A 331 8.45 9.58 6.52
CA PRO A 331 8.92 9.16 7.85
C PRO A 331 8.67 7.69 8.17
N THR A 332 7.60 7.10 7.66
CA THR A 332 7.24 5.71 7.94
C THR A 332 7.73 4.74 6.88
N THR A 333 7.78 5.17 5.61
CA THR A 333 8.23 4.32 4.49
C THR A 333 9.67 3.88 4.66
N VAL A 334 10.56 4.79 5.05
CA VAL A 334 11.99 4.51 5.19
C VAL A 334 12.28 3.42 6.21
N GLY A 335 11.56 3.40 7.34
CA GLY A 335 11.74 2.42 8.42
C GLY A 335 11.54 0.97 7.97
N LEU A 336 10.62 0.75 7.03
CA LEU A 336 10.36 -0.60 6.55
C LEU A 336 11.49 -1.18 5.70
N SER A 337 12.40 -0.34 5.18
CA SER A 337 13.57 -0.84 4.46
C SER A 337 14.49 -1.68 5.36
N GLY A 338 14.61 -1.33 6.64
CA GLY A 338 15.37 -2.10 7.64
C GLY A 338 14.50 -3.16 8.34
N HIS A 339 13.35 -2.75 8.89
CA HIS A 339 12.52 -3.62 9.72
C HIS A 339 11.82 -4.78 8.97
N LYS A 340 11.93 -4.84 7.64
CA LYS A 340 11.39 -5.93 6.82
C LYS A 340 12.45 -6.71 6.02
N SER A 341 13.71 -6.31 6.11
CA SER A 341 14.83 -7.01 5.44
C SER A 341 15.75 -7.73 6.43
N ILE A 342 16.21 -7.02 7.46
CA ILE A 342 17.13 -7.56 8.47
C ILE A 342 16.53 -8.74 9.24
N PRO A 343 15.25 -8.72 9.70
CA PRO A 343 14.69 -9.78 10.55
C PRO A 343 14.60 -11.15 9.90
N LEU A 344 14.67 -11.26 8.57
CA LEU A 344 14.70 -12.55 7.88
C LEU A 344 15.87 -13.43 8.32
N TYR A 345 16.97 -12.80 8.75
CA TYR A 345 18.24 -13.46 9.12
C TYR A 345 18.35 -13.60 10.63
N GLY A 346 17.63 -14.59 11.19
CA GLY A 346 17.49 -14.82 12.64
C GLY A 346 18.77 -15.25 13.37
N LYS A 347 19.86 -15.55 12.65
CA LYS A 347 21.15 -15.91 13.25
C LYS A 347 22.06 -14.70 13.51
N ALA A 348 21.68 -13.51 13.04
CA ALA A 348 22.48 -12.29 13.24
C ALA A 348 22.64 -11.95 14.72
N GLU A 349 23.89 -11.82 15.18
CA GLU A 349 24.26 -11.49 16.57
C GLU A 349 24.05 -9.99 16.87
N ALA A 350 24.21 -9.17 15.85
CA ALA A 350 24.05 -7.71 15.94
C ALA A 350 23.43 -7.13 14.67
N PHE A 351 22.73 -6.04 14.82
CA PHE A 351 22.30 -5.21 13.70
C PHE A 351 22.34 -3.72 14.07
N ARG A 352 22.48 -2.87 13.05
CA ARG A 352 22.21 -1.44 13.12
C ARG A 352 21.38 -1.05 11.90
N PHE A 353 20.36 -0.26 12.12
CA PHE A 353 19.58 0.37 11.07
C PHE A 353 19.51 1.87 11.34
N THR A 354 19.95 2.66 10.37
CA THR A 354 19.86 4.12 10.40
C THR A 354 19.16 4.63 9.16
N SER A 355 18.42 5.72 9.27
CA SER A 355 17.71 6.27 8.13
C SER A 355 17.62 7.80 8.19
N ASP A 356 17.74 8.41 7.01
CA ASP A 356 17.45 9.81 6.76
C ASP A 356 16.42 9.95 5.65
N VAL A 357 15.43 10.82 5.85
CA VAL A 357 14.44 11.21 4.84
C VAL A 357 14.63 12.67 4.55
N VAL A 358 14.92 13.01 3.29
CA VAL A 358 15.23 14.37 2.89
C VAL A 358 14.19 14.96 1.95
N TYR A 359 13.98 16.27 2.08
CA TYR A 359 13.18 17.07 1.15
C TYR A 359 14.00 17.43 -0.09
N THR A 360 13.34 17.41 -1.25
CA THR A 360 13.85 17.91 -2.53
C THR A 360 12.75 18.66 -3.28
N ASN A 361 13.10 19.36 -4.35
CA ASN A 361 12.12 20.00 -5.22
C ASN A 361 11.63 19.07 -6.34
N HIS A 362 11.49 17.79 -6.05
CA HIS A 362 10.81 16.80 -6.89
C HIS A 362 9.36 16.58 -6.46
N MET A 363 8.57 15.91 -7.30
CA MET A 363 7.24 15.43 -6.95
C MET A 363 7.30 14.65 -5.64
N SER A 364 6.35 14.90 -4.74
CA SER A 364 6.30 14.20 -3.45
C SER A 364 6.21 12.69 -3.64
N ALA A 365 6.99 11.97 -2.87
CA ALA A 365 6.86 10.52 -2.81
C ALA A 365 5.80 10.12 -1.75
N GLY A 366 5.21 8.95 -1.92
CA GLY A 366 4.16 8.46 -1.04
C GLY A 366 4.11 6.94 -0.93
N ALA A 367 2.96 6.43 -0.54
CA ALA A 367 2.76 5.00 -0.36
C ALA A 367 2.68 4.26 -1.71
N TYR A 368 3.45 3.22 -1.81
CA TYR A 368 3.36 2.24 -2.89
C TYR A 368 3.54 0.84 -2.30
N ARG A 369 2.75 -0.14 -2.75
CA ARG A 369 2.77 -1.56 -2.34
C ARG A 369 4.18 -2.02 -1.98
N GLY A 370 4.38 -2.60 -0.80
CA GLY A 370 5.70 -2.95 -0.25
C GLY A 370 6.35 -1.88 0.64
N TYR A 371 6.00 -0.60 0.48
CA TYR A 371 6.18 0.52 1.42
C TYR A 371 7.59 0.61 2.05
N GLY A 372 8.64 0.66 1.23
CA GLY A 372 10.05 0.69 1.68
C GLY A 372 10.69 -0.68 1.86
N ALA A 373 9.93 -1.70 2.24
CA ALA A 373 10.45 -3.08 2.33
C ALA A 373 11.00 -3.57 0.99
N THR A 374 10.35 -3.21 -0.12
CA THR A 374 10.78 -3.59 -1.48
C THR A 374 12.21 -3.14 -1.77
N GLN A 375 12.55 -1.90 -1.41
CA GLN A 375 13.88 -1.33 -1.61
C GLN A 375 14.92 -2.00 -0.67
N GLY A 376 14.60 -2.10 0.62
CA GLY A 376 15.50 -2.73 1.61
C GLY A 376 15.76 -4.20 1.31
N LEU A 377 14.74 -4.93 0.88
CA LEU A 377 14.88 -6.34 0.48
C LEU A 377 15.70 -6.50 -0.79
N PHE A 378 15.58 -5.62 -1.77
CA PHE A 378 16.48 -5.62 -2.92
C PHE A 378 17.94 -5.53 -2.47
N ALA A 379 18.27 -4.62 -1.57
CA ALA A 379 19.62 -4.40 -1.09
C ALA A 379 20.14 -5.59 -0.26
N VAL A 380 19.42 -6.01 0.78
CA VAL A 380 19.88 -7.06 1.70
C VAL A 380 19.90 -8.42 1.01
N GLU A 381 18.86 -8.78 0.23
CA GLU A 381 18.81 -10.05 -0.48
C GLU A 381 19.88 -10.15 -1.59
N SER A 382 20.17 -9.04 -2.28
CA SER A 382 21.26 -9.01 -3.26
C SER A 382 22.63 -9.16 -2.59
N ALA A 383 22.81 -8.58 -1.40
CA ALA A 383 24.02 -8.77 -0.60
C ALA A 383 24.21 -10.22 -0.15
N VAL A 384 23.12 -10.90 0.25
CA VAL A 384 23.17 -12.33 0.60
C VAL A 384 23.46 -13.21 -0.63
N ASN A 385 22.89 -12.88 -1.80
CA ASN A 385 23.25 -13.57 -3.05
C ASN A 385 24.72 -13.36 -3.42
N GLU A 386 25.27 -12.16 -3.21
CA GLU A 386 26.69 -11.90 -3.40
C GLU A 386 27.57 -12.69 -2.41
N LEU A 387 27.16 -12.76 -1.14
CA LEU A 387 27.84 -13.58 -0.12
C LEU A 387 27.87 -15.06 -0.53
N ALA A 388 26.74 -15.61 -0.98
CA ALA A 388 26.66 -16.99 -1.47
C ALA A 388 27.65 -17.23 -2.62
N ASN A 389 27.74 -16.30 -3.58
CA ASN A 389 28.70 -16.41 -4.69
C ASN A 389 30.15 -16.39 -4.23
N ILE A 390 30.53 -15.51 -3.28
CA ILE A 390 31.90 -15.42 -2.74
C ILE A 390 32.28 -16.69 -2.00
N LEU A 391 31.38 -17.27 -1.24
CA LEU A 391 31.60 -18.50 -0.48
C LEU A 391 31.47 -19.78 -1.34
N GLY A 392 31.03 -19.65 -2.60
CA GLY A 392 30.74 -20.80 -3.46
C GLY A 392 29.60 -21.67 -2.94
N MET A 393 28.66 -21.08 -2.21
CA MET A 393 27.49 -21.74 -1.62
C MET A 393 26.25 -21.52 -2.48
N ASP A 394 25.33 -22.49 -2.43
CA ASP A 394 24.03 -22.35 -3.05
C ASP A 394 23.18 -21.27 -2.32
N PRO A 395 22.52 -20.35 -3.06
CA PRO A 395 21.68 -19.30 -2.46
C PRO A 395 20.50 -19.81 -1.62
N PHE A 396 19.91 -20.96 -1.95
CA PHE A 396 18.91 -21.61 -1.08
C PHE A 396 19.54 -22.11 0.19
N LYS A 397 20.69 -22.78 0.08
CA LYS A 397 21.39 -23.37 1.22
C LYS A 397 21.81 -22.33 2.26
N ILE A 398 22.38 -21.22 1.83
CA ILE A 398 22.78 -20.15 2.74
C ILE A 398 21.56 -19.56 3.49
N ARG A 399 20.39 -19.50 2.86
CA ARG A 399 19.16 -19.03 3.50
C ARG A 399 18.61 -20.05 4.49
N GLU A 400 18.53 -21.33 4.14
CA GLU A 400 18.11 -22.40 5.06
C GLU A 400 18.87 -22.37 6.40
N MET A 401 20.15 -21.99 6.35
CA MET A 401 21.01 -21.92 7.54
C MET A 401 20.76 -20.68 8.40
N ASN A 402 20.16 -19.62 7.85
CA ASN A 402 20.12 -18.28 8.46
C ASN A 402 18.73 -17.75 8.76
N ILE A 403 17.66 -18.34 8.20
CA ILE A 403 16.30 -17.81 8.35
C ILE A 403 15.81 -17.84 9.79
N THR A 404 14.90 -16.92 10.09
CA THR A 404 14.09 -16.95 11.32
C THR A 404 13.05 -18.06 11.26
N HIS A 405 12.70 -18.62 12.42
CA HIS A 405 11.71 -19.69 12.57
C HIS A 405 10.59 -19.29 13.53
N GLU A 406 9.49 -20.04 13.48
CA GLU A 406 8.42 -19.91 14.47
C GLU A 406 8.95 -20.12 15.89
N GLY A 407 8.51 -19.27 16.82
CA GLY A 407 8.93 -19.28 18.22
C GLY A 407 10.21 -18.49 18.51
N GLU A 408 10.89 -17.94 17.51
CA GLU A 408 12.07 -17.11 17.70
C GLU A 408 11.69 -15.63 17.92
N ILE A 409 12.48 -14.92 18.71
CA ILE A 409 12.40 -13.46 18.84
C ILE A 409 13.13 -12.83 17.67
N MET A 410 12.56 -11.78 17.10
CA MET A 410 13.13 -11.02 15.99
C MET A 410 13.56 -9.62 16.47
N PRO A 411 14.83 -9.42 16.91
CA PRO A 411 15.27 -8.15 17.48
C PRO A 411 15.08 -6.97 16.50
N ALA A 412 15.40 -7.15 15.24
CA ALA A 412 15.24 -6.12 14.20
C ALA A 412 13.79 -5.91 13.76
N TYR A 413 12.84 -6.69 14.26
CA TYR A 413 11.41 -6.51 14.08
C TYR A 413 10.74 -6.13 15.41
N TYR A 414 11.22 -5.04 16.00
CA TYR A 414 10.75 -4.49 17.27
C TYR A 414 10.79 -5.47 18.46
N GLY A 415 11.63 -6.52 18.39
CA GLY A 415 11.70 -7.58 19.40
C GLY A 415 10.46 -8.48 19.46
N GLN A 416 9.65 -8.51 18.42
CA GLN A 416 8.43 -9.30 18.35
C GLN A 416 8.74 -10.80 18.23
N LEU A 417 7.92 -11.62 18.87
CA LEU A 417 7.94 -13.07 18.70
C LEU A 417 7.40 -13.43 17.30
N ASN A 418 8.07 -14.35 16.61
CA ASN A 418 7.60 -14.93 15.36
C ASN A 418 6.54 -16.01 15.67
N THR A 419 5.29 -15.61 15.70
CA THR A 419 4.16 -16.44 16.17
C THR A 419 3.72 -17.50 15.17
N SER A 420 4.05 -17.32 13.88
CA SER A 420 3.71 -18.25 12.81
C SER A 420 4.67 -18.08 11.64
N CYS A 421 5.26 -19.16 11.12
CA CYS A 421 6.26 -19.13 10.06
C CYS A 421 6.31 -20.42 9.28
N ALA A 422 6.20 -20.31 7.95
CA ALA A 422 6.42 -21.42 7.01
C ALA A 422 7.53 -21.08 5.99
N LEU A 423 8.45 -20.19 6.33
CA LEU A 423 9.48 -19.70 5.41
C LEU A 423 10.40 -20.82 4.92
N ASP A 424 10.73 -21.79 5.79
CA ASP A 424 11.48 -23.00 5.46
C ASP A 424 10.77 -23.84 4.39
N ARG A 425 9.46 -24.05 4.52
CA ARG A 425 8.67 -24.77 3.52
C ARG A 425 8.53 -23.99 2.21
N CYS A 426 8.45 -22.66 2.30
CA CYS A 426 8.46 -21.81 1.10
C CYS A 426 9.78 -21.94 0.33
N LEU A 427 10.93 -22.00 1.01
CA LEU A 427 12.23 -22.25 0.39
C LEU A 427 12.24 -23.58 -0.35
N ALA A 428 11.88 -24.67 0.32
CA ALA A 428 11.84 -26.01 -0.28
C ALA A 428 10.86 -26.07 -1.49
N ARG A 429 9.69 -25.46 -1.35
CA ARG A 429 8.67 -25.44 -2.41
C ARG A 429 9.16 -24.72 -3.67
N VAL A 430 9.76 -23.56 -3.55
CA VAL A 430 10.24 -22.78 -4.71
C VAL A 430 11.44 -23.45 -5.37
N HIS A 431 12.35 -24.03 -4.57
CA HIS A 431 13.48 -24.82 -5.08
C HIS A 431 13.00 -25.92 -6.04
N ASP A 432 11.98 -26.69 -5.63
CA ASP A 432 11.38 -27.74 -6.46
C ASP A 432 10.61 -27.17 -7.65
N MET A 433 9.78 -26.13 -7.43
CA MET A 433 8.94 -25.54 -8.49
C MET A 433 9.76 -25.01 -9.66
N ILE A 434 10.90 -24.36 -9.41
CA ILE A 434 11.73 -23.78 -10.45
C ILE A 434 12.68 -24.79 -11.08
N ASP A 435 12.80 -26.01 -10.51
CA ASP A 435 13.77 -27.03 -10.92
C ASP A 435 15.22 -26.53 -10.77
N TRP A 436 15.52 -26.04 -9.55
CA TRP A 436 16.76 -25.29 -9.26
C TRP A 436 18.01 -26.08 -9.57
N ASP A 437 18.12 -27.32 -9.10
CA ASP A 437 19.32 -28.18 -9.26
C ASP A 437 19.74 -28.39 -10.72
N ASN A 438 18.77 -28.42 -11.64
CA ASN A 438 19.03 -28.62 -13.05
C ASN A 438 19.28 -27.30 -13.82
N LYS A 439 18.95 -26.14 -13.23
CA LYS A 439 18.98 -24.83 -13.91
C LYS A 439 20.02 -23.87 -13.38
N TYR A 440 20.41 -24.00 -12.12
CA TYR A 440 21.35 -23.09 -11.47
C TYR A 440 22.80 -23.38 -11.89
N PRO A 441 23.67 -22.35 -12.07
CA PRO A 441 23.31 -20.93 -12.12
C PRO A 441 22.77 -20.49 -13.50
N CYS A 442 23.27 -21.06 -14.58
CA CYS A 442 22.89 -20.70 -15.93
C CYS A 442 23.21 -21.81 -16.95
N ARG A 443 22.62 -21.68 -18.13
CA ARG A 443 22.80 -22.60 -19.28
C ARG A 443 22.97 -21.78 -20.56
N ASP A 444 24.03 -22.08 -21.32
CA ASP A 444 24.21 -21.52 -22.66
C ASP A 444 23.25 -22.20 -23.64
N MET A 445 22.41 -21.41 -24.29
CA MET A 445 21.44 -21.87 -25.26
C MET A 445 21.93 -21.76 -26.69
N GLY A 446 23.16 -21.25 -26.90
CA GLY A 446 23.71 -20.91 -28.19
C GLY A 446 23.19 -19.58 -28.76
N ASN A 447 23.79 -19.12 -29.82
CA ASN A 447 23.43 -17.87 -30.54
C ASN A 447 23.36 -16.62 -29.62
N GLY A 448 24.25 -16.53 -28.63
CA GLY A 448 24.31 -15.41 -27.71
C GLY A 448 23.21 -15.39 -26.64
N LYS A 449 22.43 -16.46 -26.49
CA LYS A 449 21.36 -16.56 -25.50
C LYS A 449 21.77 -17.40 -24.29
N ILE A 450 21.55 -16.85 -23.10
CA ILE A 450 21.84 -17.51 -21.83
C ILE A 450 20.56 -17.57 -21.00
N ARG A 451 20.17 -18.76 -20.54
CA ARG A 451 19.13 -18.95 -19.54
C ARG A 451 19.75 -19.04 -18.17
N ALA A 452 19.19 -18.33 -17.22
CA ALA A 452 19.68 -18.28 -15.86
C ALA A 452 18.53 -18.23 -14.87
N VAL A 453 18.81 -18.66 -13.63
CA VAL A 453 17.88 -18.58 -12.51
C VAL A 453 18.48 -17.74 -11.40
N GLY A 454 17.61 -17.10 -10.62
CA GLY A 454 17.96 -16.37 -9.41
C GLY A 454 16.80 -16.39 -8.43
N MET A 455 17.08 -16.12 -7.16
CA MET A 455 16.08 -16.19 -6.11
C MET A 455 16.18 -15.04 -5.11
N GLY A 456 15.12 -14.84 -4.34
CA GLY A 456 15.05 -13.96 -3.20
C GLY A 456 13.93 -14.34 -2.28
N MET A 457 13.99 -13.88 -1.04
CA MET A 457 12.92 -14.05 -0.07
C MET A 457 12.46 -12.70 0.49
N ALA A 458 11.31 -12.69 1.11
CA ALA A 458 10.72 -11.47 1.63
C ALA A 458 9.85 -11.72 2.86
N MET A 459 9.68 -10.68 3.64
CA MET A 459 8.64 -10.56 4.65
C MET A 459 7.95 -9.21 4.56
N GLN A 460 6.80 -9.09 5.23
CA GLN A 460 6.07 -7.84 5.42
C GLN A 460 5.40 -7.87 6.79
N GLY A 461 4.51 -6.94 7.10
CA GLY A 461 3.68 -6.96 8.29
C GLY A 461 2.21 -7.25 7.97
N SER A 462 1.42 -7.50 9.01
CA SER A 462 -0.04 -7.63 8.97
C SER A 462 -0.66 -6.52 9.79
N GLY A 463 -0.69 -5.32 9.23
CA GLY A 463 -1.10 -4.09 9.93
C GLY A 463 0.03 -3.47 10.76
N ILE A 464 -0.28 -2.35 11.41
CA ILE A 464 0.60 -1.60 12.30
C ILE A 464 0.19 -1.90 13.75
N THR A 465 1.11 -2.49 14.51
CA THR A 465 0.91 -2.93 15.89
C THR A 465 0.32 -1.82 16.76
N SER A 466 -0.75 -2.12 17.48
CA SER A 466 -1.46 -1.25 18.43
C SER A 466 -1.97 0.08 17.86
N MET A 467 -1.90 0.27 16.54
CA MET A 467 -2.30 1.52 15.88
C MET A 467 -3.40 1.32 14.84
N ASP A 468 -3.33 0.24 14.05
CA ASP A 468 -4.40 -0.07 13.11
C ASP A 468 -5.63 -0.60 13.86
N VAL A 469 -6.78 -0.06 13.48
CA VAL A 469 -8.07 -0.41 14.04
C VAL A 469 -9.00 -0.82 12.92
N GLY A 470 -9.62 -1.98 13.06
CA GLY A 470 -10.69 -2.46 12.22
C GLY A 470 -11.96 -2.67 13.02
N SER A 471 -13.11 -2.32 12.47
CA SER A 471 -14.39 -2.54 13.12
C SER A 471 -15.39 -3.16 12.14
N ALA A 472 -16.30 -3.97 12.67
CA ALA A 472 -17.39 -4.55 11.93
C ALA A 472 -18.70 -4.42 12.70
N THR A 473 -19.77 -4.17 11.99
CA THR A 473 -21.14 -4.28 12.51
C THR A 473 -21.88 -5.33 11.68
N LEU A 474 -22.46 -6.31 12.37
CA LEU A 474 -23.33 -7.31 11.76
C LEU A 474 -24.72 -7.21 12.38
N LYS A 475 -25.75 -7.23 11.54
CA LYS A 475 -27.15 -7.27 11.98
C LYS A 475 -27.92 -8.33 11.22
N VAL A 476 -28.89 -8.93 11.92
CA VAL A 476 -29.95 -9.76 11.30
C VAL A 476 -31.05 -8.81 10.81
N ASN A 477 -31.44 -8.94 9.55
CA ASN A 477 -32.57 -8.22 8.99
C ASN A 477 -33.88 -9.01 9.22
N ASP A 478 -34.99 -8.39 8.86
CA ASP A 478 -36.29 -9.06 8.78
C ASP A 478 -36.19 -10.35 7.96
N GLU A 479 -36.79 -11.35 8.01
CA GLU A 479 -36.67 -12.61 7.25
C GLU A 479 -35.34 -13.39 7.43
N GLY A 480 -34.41 -12.90 8.25
CA GLY A 480 -33.22 -13.69 8.67
C GLY A 480 -32.04 -13.70 7.73
N PHE A 481 -31.80 -12.65 6.93
CA PHE A 481 -30.55 -12.41 6.24
C PHE A 481 -29.70 -11.37 6.98
N TYR A 482 -28.45 -11.19 6.56
CA TYR A 482 -27.49 -10.36 7.29
C TYR A 482 -27.04 -9.13 6.52
N THR A 483 -26.74 -8.06 7.24
CA THR A 483 -25.97 -6.91 6.71
C THR A 483 -24.67 -6.79 7.49
N LEU A 484 -23.54 -6.75 6.76
CA LEU A 484 -22.20 -6.47 7.26
C LEU A 484 -21.82 -5.04 6.90
N LEU A 485 -21.55 -4.21 7.91
CA LEU A 485 -21.02 -2.85 7.75
C LEU A 485 -19.55 -2.87 8.14
N ILE A 486 -18.68 -2.38 7.24
CA ILE A 486 -17.23 -2.29 7.45
C ILE A 486 -16.70 -0.94 7.01
N GLY A 487 -15.68 -0.43 7.70
CA GLY A 487 -15.00 0.81 7.31
C GLY A 487 -13.88 0.62 6.29
N ALA A 488 -13.44 -0.63 6.07
CA ALA A 488 -12.40 -0.96 5.10
C ALA A 488 -12.84 -0.69 3.65
N ALA A 489 -11.88 -0.29 2.80
CA ALA A 489 -12.12 0.07 1.41
C ALA A 489 -11.61 -1.02 0.46
N ASP A 490 -12.51 -1.63 -0.32
CA ASP A 490 -12.14 -2.55 -1.40
C ASP A 490 -11.60 -1.75 -2.61
N MET A 491 -10.30 -1.86 -2.86
CA MET A 491 -9.61 -1.22 -3.99
C MET A 491 -9.32 -2.20 -5.15
N GLY A 492 -10.04 -3.31 -5.20
CA GLY A 492 -9.83 -4.42 -6.12
C GLY A 492 -9.28 -5.69 -5.45
N THR A 493 -8.98 -5.63 -4.15
CA THR A 493 -8.49 -6.76 -3.35
C THR A 493 -9.54 -7.85 -3.12
N GLY A 494 -10.82 -7.48 -3.18
CA GLY A 494 -11.95 -8.37 -2.87
C GLY A 494 -12.26 -8.45 -1.38
N CYS A 495 -11.85 -7.45 -0.57
CA CYS A 495 -12.09 -7.49 0.88
C CYS A 495 -13.58 -7.50 1.24
N ASP A 496 -14.45 -6.86 0.46
CA ASP A 496 -15.91 -6.94 0.64
C ASP A 496 -16.42 -8.40 0.59
N THR A 497 -15.75 -9.25 -0.19
CA THR A 497 -16.06 -10.69 -0.30
C THR A 497 -15.38 -11.49 0.81
N THR A 498 -14.09 -11.27 1.06
CA THR A 498 -13.35 -12.06 2.05
C THR A 498 -13.82 -11.82 3.48
N LEU A 499 -14.19 -10.58 3.83
CA LEU A 499 -14.76 -10.27 5.14
C LEU A 499 -16.16 -10.90 5.30
N ALA A 500 -16.97 -10.90 4.24
CA ALA A 500 -18.23 -11.60 4.24
C ALA A 500 -18.04 -13.13 4.36
N GLN A 501 -16.99 -13.73 3.77
CA GLN A 501 -16.67 -15.15 3.94
C GLN A 501 -16.34 -15.48 5.41
N ILE A 502 -15.58 -14.63 6.09
CA ILE A 502 -15.28 -14.79 7.52
C ILE A 502 -16.57 -14.80 8.35
N ALA A 503 -17.47 -13.84 8.12
CA ALA A 503 -18.75 -13.79 8.80
C ALA A 503 -19.64 -15.00 8.47
N ALA A 504 -19.70 -15.39 7.20
CA ALA A 504 -20.49 -16.53 6.73
C ALA A 504 -20.03 -17.87 7.32
N GLU A 505 -18.73 -18.07 7.51
CA GLU A 505 -18.17 -19.27 8.17
C GLU A 505 -18.67 -19.38 9.62
N VAL A 506 -18.58 -18.28 10.39
CA VAL A 506 -19.02 -18.24 11.79
C VAL A 506 -20.55 -18.43 11.91
N LEU A 507 -21.30 -17.80 11.01
CA LEU A 507 -22.78 -17.85 11.01
C LEU A 507 -23.35 -19.10 10.31
N GLU A 508 -22.49 -19.95 9.74
CA GLU A 508 -22.82 -21.17 9.00
C GLU A 508 -23.83 -20.94 7.88
N CYS A 509 -23.77 -19.78 7.22
CA CYS A 509 -24.72 -19.40 6.17
C CYS A 509 -24.04 -19.31 4.79
N PRO A 510 -24.81 -19.38 3.68
CA PRO A 510 -24.30 -19.06 2.37
C PRO A 510 -23.82 -17.61 2.28
N LEU A 511 -22.74 -17.37 1.49
CA LEU A 511 -22.17 -16.02 1.30
C LEU A 511 -23.21 -15.01 0.79
N ASP A 512 -24.16 -15.46 -0.04
CA ASP A 512 -25.21 -14.60 -0.62
C ASP A 512 -26.23 -14.11 0.41
N ASN A 513 -26.31 -14.73 1.59
CA ASN A 513 -27.14 -14.26 2.68
C ASN A 513 -26.58 -13.03 3.41
N ILE A 514 -25.36 -12.59 3.06
CA ILE A 514 -24.73 -11.42 3.67
C ILE A 514 -24.64 -10.28 2.64
N THR A 515 -25.34 -9.18 2.90
CA THR A 515 -25.13 -7.92 2.18
C THR A 515 -24.00 -7.14 2.80
N THR A 516 -23.00 -6.75 2.02
CA THR A 516 -21.85 -5.97 2.51
C THR A 516 -21.97 -4.52 2.08
N LEU A 517 -21.88 -3.61 3.05
CA LEU A 517 -21.80 -2.16 2.84
C LEU A 517 -20.48 -1.65 3.45
N SER A 518 -19.69 -0.95 2.66
CA SER A 518 -18.33 -0.59 3.06
C SER A 518 -18.01 0.88 2.87
N ALA A 519 -17.15 1.40 3.75
CA ALA A 519 -16.45 2.66 3.63
C ALA A 519 -17.33 3.91 3.39
N ASP A 520 -18.19 4.18 4.34
CA ASP A 520 -18.96 5.41 4.50
C ASP A 520 -18.76 5.92 5.94
N THR A 521 -18.27 7.13 6.11
CA THR A 521 -17.96 7.68 7.43
C THR A 521 -19.16 7.91 8.35
N ASP A 522 -20.39 7.88 7.81
CA ASP A 522 -21.62 8.01 8.60
C ASP A 522 -22.20 6.64 9.03
N TRP A 523 -22.09 5.62 8.18
CA TRP A 523 -22.72 4.31 8.42
C TRP A 523 -21.74 3.26 8.91
N SER A 524 -20.53 3.26 8.36
CA SER A 524 -19.56 2.25 8.72
C SER A 524 -18.96 2.55 10.09
N PRO A 525 -18.70 1.52 10.91
CA PRO A 525 -17.87 1.70 12.09
C PRO A 525 -16.45 2.14 11.67
N TYR A 526 -15.71 2.75 12.59
CA TYR A 526 -14.38 3.26 12.31
C TYR A 526 -13.42 2.16 11.85
N ASP A 527 -12.61 2.49 10.84
CA ASP A 527 -11.54 1.66 10.33
C ASP A 527 -10.38 2.56 9.92
N SER A 528 -9.16 2.15 10.21
CA SER A 528 -7.96 2.94 9.87
C SER A 528 -7.79 3.09 8.36
N GLY A 529 -8.35 2.18 7.56
CA GLY A 529 -8.27 2.18 6.11
C GLY A 529 -7.55 0.96 5.55
N SER A 530 -7.64 0.77 4.24
CA SER A 530 -7.04 -0.36 3.54
C SER A 530 -5.60 -0.04 3.13
N TYR A 531 -4.68 -0.20 4.06
CA TYR A 531 -3.23 -0.02 3.90
C TYR A 531 -2.47 -0.93 4.88
N ALA A 532 -1.14 -0.93 4.84
CA ALA A 532 -0.25 -1.76 5.67
C ALA A 532 -0.64 -3.25 5.69
N SER A 533 -1.35 -3.71 4.67
CA SER A 533 -1.87 -5.08 4.55
C SER A 533 -2.73 -5.51 5.75
N SER A 534 -3.43 -4.56 6.39
CA SER A 534 -4.16 -4.78 7.66
C SER A 534 -5.53 -5.44 7.50
N THR A 535 -6.21 -5.23 6.36
CA THR A 535 -7.65 -5.48 6.24
C THR A 535 -8.08 -6.90 6.60
N THR A 536 -7.45 -7.94 6.02
CA THR A 536 -7.81 -9.34 6.32
C THR A 536 -7.46 -9.70 7.77
N TYR A 537 -6.32 -9.24 8.28
CA TYR A 537 -5.86 -9.58 9.61
C TYR A 537 -6.62 -8.81 10.71
N VAL A 538 -6.69 -7.49 10.63
CA VAL A 538 -7.27 -6.63 11.67
C VAL A 538 -8.80 -6.55 11.53
N THR A 539 -9.32 -6.08 10.38
CA THR A 539 -10.76 -5.95 10.17
C THR A 539 -11.42 -7.33 10.03
N GLY A 540 -10.70 -8.33 9.49
CA GLY A 540 -11.15 -9.72 9.46
C GLY A 540 -11.34 -10.30 10.87
N LYS A 541 -10.42 -10.02 11.80
CA LYS A 541 -10.56 -10.46 13.21
C LYS A 541 -11.71 -9.74 13.91
N ALA A 542 -11.92 -8.46 13.64
CA ALA A 542 -13.10 -7.73 14.12
C ALA A 542 -14.40 -8.38 13.60
N THR A 543 -14.41 -8.76 12.33
CA THR A 543 -15.55 -9.41 11.68
C THR A 543 -15.82 -10.79 12.28
N GLU A 544 -14.78 -11.62 12.51
CA GLU A 544 -14.91 -12.92 13.18
C GLU A 544 -15.51 -12.78 14.57
N LYS A 545 -14.96 -11.88 15.40
CA LYS A 545 -15.46 -11.61 16.75
C LYS A 545 -16.91 -11.08 16.73
N CYS A 546 -17.22 -10.20 15.79
CA CYS A 546 -18.55 -9.63 15.60
C CYS A 546 -19.58 -10.71 15.25
N ALA A 547 -19.23 -11.62 14.35
CA ALA A 547 -20.09 -12.74 13.96
C ALA A 547 -20.31 -13.73 15.12
N LEU A 548 -19.27 -14.01 15.92
CA LEU A 548 -19.38 -14.84 17.13
C LEU A 548 -20.33 -14.20 18.16
N GLU A 549 -20.22 -12.90 18.39
CA GLU A 549 -21.12 -12.17 19.30
C GLU A 549 -22.57 -12.20 18.80
N LEU A 550 -22.79 -11.95 17.50
CA LEU A 550 -24.12 -12.00 16.92
C LEU A 550 -24.74 -13.40 16.98
N ARG A 551 -23.93 -14.44 16.67
CA ARG A 551 -24.36 -15.85 16.83
C ARG A 551 -24.79 -16.14 18.26
N GLY A 552 -24.05 -15.64 19.23
CA GLY A 552 -24.42 -15.75 20.64
C GLY A 552 -25.74 -15.09 21.01
N LYS A 553 -26.06 -13.94 20.40
CA LYS A 553 -27.36 -13.24 20.57
C LYS A 553 -28.52 -14.01 19.92
N ILE A 554 -28.29 -14.59 18.73
CA ILE A 554 -29.26 -15.45 18.05
C ILE A 554 -29.62 -16.68 18.92
N CYS A 555 -28.59 -17.38 19.43
CA CYS A 555 -28.78 -18.52 20.33
C CYS A 555 -29.55 -18.14 21.61
N ALA A 556 -29.19 -17.01 22.22
CA ALA A 556 -29.86 -16.55 23.45
C ALA A 556 -31.33 -16.24 23.25
N LEU A 557 -31.69 -15.57 22.15
CA LEU A 557 -33.12 -15.30 21.86
C LEU A 557 -33.83 -16.58 21.45
N GLY A 558 -33.23 -17.43 20.64
CA GLY A 558 -33.79 -18.73 20.26
C GLY A 558 -34.07 -19.63 21.49
N ALA A 559 -33.12 -19.73 22.41
CA ALA A 559 -33.29 -20.48 23.66
C ALA A 559 -34.44 -19.92 24.52
N LYS A 560 -34.52 -18.60 24.67
CA LYS A 560 -35.63 -17.93 25.35
C LYS A 560 -36.99 -18.28 24.73
N LEU A 561 -37.10 -18.27 23.41
CA LEU A 561 -38.33 -18.59 22.70
C LEU A 561 -38.67 -20.07 22.77
N LEU A 562 -37.69 -20.94 22.91
CA LEU A 562 -37.86 -22.39 23.07
C LEU A 562 -38.01 -22.81 24.54
N GLY A 563 -37.88 -21.88 25.48
CA GLY A 563 -38.06 -22.12 26.92
C GLY A 563 -36.97 -22.98 27.54
N CYS A 564 -35.70 -22.69 27.19
CA CYS A 564 -34.52 -23.37 27.71
C CYS A 564 -33.35 -22.37 27.91
N ASP A 565 -32.24 -22.84 28.49
CA ASP A 565 -31.02 -22.04 28.69
C ASP A 565 -30.20 -21.98 27.40
N LYS A 566 -29.40 -20.91 27.25
CA LYS A 566 -28.58 -20.67 26.06
C LYS A 566 -27.53 -21.77 25.84
N GLU A 567 -27.02 -22.36 26.87
CA GLU A 567 -26.04 -23.43 26.86
C GLU A 567 -26.58 -24.75 26.32
N GLN A 568 -27.91 -24.91 26.27
CA GLN A 568 -28.60 -26.09 25.79
C GLN A 568 -28.90 -26.06 24.29
N VAL A 569 -28.54 -24.98 23.59
CA VAL A 569 -28.89 -24.84 22.17
C VAL A 569 -27.65 -24.79 21.28
N SER A 570 -27.83 -25.25 20.03
CA SER A 570 -26.94 -25.05 18.91
C SER A 570 -27.60 -24.22 17.82
N PHE A 571 -26.79 -23.61 16.94
CA PHE A 571 -27.25 -22.90 15.75
C PHE A 571 -26.50 -23.41 14.53
N ASP A 572 -27.18 -23.83 13.48
CA ASP A 572 -26.63 -24.43 12.27
C ASP A 572 -26.67 -23.47 11.04
N GLY A 573 -26.90 -22.18 11.28
CA GLY A 573 -27.06 -21.16 10.25
C GLY A 573 -28.49 -21.00 9.72
N ARG A 574 -29.41 -21.91 10.07
CA ARG A 574 -30.81 -21.91 9.65
C ARG A 574 -31.78 -21.88 10.82
N GLU A 575 -31.51 -22.69 11.85
CA GLU A 575 -32.35 -22.84 13.01
C GLU A 575 -31.55 -22.95 14.30
N VAL A 576 -32.12 -22.51 15.39
CA VAL A 576 -31.69 -22.82 16.75
C VAL A 576 -32.37 -24.08 17.21
N ARG A 577 -31.59 -25.05 17.69
CA ARG A 577 -32.05 -26.38 18.14
C ARG A 577 -31.71 -26.60 19.60
N VAL A 578 -32.63 -27.12 20.37
CA VAL A 578 -32.33 -27.55 21.74
C VAL A 578 -31.71 -28.94 21.70
N GLU A 579 -30.48 -29.07 22.19
CA GLU A 579 -29.68 -30.30 22.16
C GLU A 579 -29.97 -31.20 23.38
N GLU A 580 -30.25 -30.59 24.52
CA GLU A 580 -30.47 -31.31 25.79
C GLU A 580 -31.55 -30.68 26.66
N GLY A 581 -31.99 -31.40 27.67
CA GLY A 581 -33.03 -30.96 28.62
C GLY A 581 -34.43 -31.34 28.21
N GLU A 582 -35.44 -30.77 28.93
CA GLU A 582 -36.85 -31.10 28.76
C GLU A 582 -37.40 -30.78 27.35
N ASN A 583 -36.84 -29.76 26.72
CA ASN A 583 -37.23 -29.29 25.40
C ASN A 583 -36.35 -29.84 24.28
N ALA A 584 -35.51 -30.85 24.52
CA ALA A 584 -34.57 -31.41 23.54
C ALA A 584 -35.28 -31.78 22.23
N GLY A 585 -34.66 -31.41 21.09
CA GLY A 585 -35.19 -31.64 19.74
C GLY A 585 -36.16 -30.58 19.22
N LYS A 586 -36.60 -29.60 20.05
CA LYS A 586 -37.33 -28.44 19.53
C LYS A 586 -36.44 -27.51 18.74
N THR A 587 -37.00 -26.92 17.71
CA THR A 587 -36.26 -25.97 16.83
C THR A 587 -37.07 -24.70 16.61
N ILE A 588 -36.39 -23.62 16.28
CA ILE A 588 -36.95 -22.37 15.79
C ILE A 588 -36.05 -21.83 14.67
N ASN A 589 -36.64 -21.49 13.55
CA ASN A 589 -35.85 -20.99 12.41
C ASN A 589 -35.41 -19.53 12.60
N LEU A 590 -34.36 -19.12 11.89
CA LEU A 590 -33.78 -17.78 11.98
C LEU A 590 -34.78 -16.67 11.59
N SER A 591 -35.66 -16.92 10.62
CA SER A 591 -36.70 -15.97 10.20
C SER A 591 -37.71 -15.70 11.33
N ASP A 592 -38.13 -16.73 12.08
CA ASP A 592 -39.03 -16.56 13.22
C ASP A 592 -38.31 -15.85 14.38
N ILE A 593 -37.04 -16.16 14.62
CA ILE A 593 -36.20 -15.45 15.61
C ILE A 593 -36.07 -13.96 15.25
N ALA A 594 -35.79 -13.65 13.98
CA ALA A 594 -35.73 -12.28 13.48
C ALA A 594 -37.03 -11.53 13.66
N THR A 595 -38.17 -12.15 13.31
CA THR A 595 -39.49 -11.59 13.49
C THR A 595 -39.81 -11.37 14.97
N ALA A 596 -39.51 -12.34 15.83
CA ALA A 596 -39.74 -12.24 17.26
C ALA A 596 -38.88 -11.18 17.92
N SER A 597 -37.66 -10.90 17.41
CA SER A 597 -36.79 -9.85 17.92
C SER A 597 -37.43 -8.47 17.80
N MET A 598 -38.13 -8.22 16.71
CA MET A 598 -38.80 -6.95 16.40
C MET A 598 -40.17 -6.84 17.05
N ASN A 599 -40.90 -7.96 17.13
CA ASN A 599 -42.29 -8.01 17.58
C ASN A 599 -42.40 -8.52 19.03
N GLY A 600 -42.53 -7.60 19.99
CA GLY A 600 -42.82 -7.93 21.38
C GLY A 600 -41.60 -8.17 22.28
N ASN A 601 -40.43 -8.53 21.74
CA ASN A 601 -39.20 -8.69 22.52
C ASN A 601 -38.36 -7.42 22.57
N SER A 602 -38.53 -6.49 21.60
CA SER A 602 -37.81 -5.22 21.49
C SER A 602 -36.26 -5.41 21.59
N ILE A 603 -35.77 -6.47 20.96
CA ILE A 603 -34.33 -6.82 20.95
C ILE A 603 -33.83 -6.67 19.51
N GLU A 604 -32.85 -5.82 19.33
CA GLU A 604 -32.13 -5.74 18.04
C GLU A 604 -31.03 -6.80 17.99
N LEU A 605 -31.08 -7.69 17.00
CA LEU A 605 -30.05 -8.70 16.74
C LEU A 605 -28.92 -8.07 15.94
N GLN A 606 -28.09 -7.30 16.64
CA GLN A 606 -26.94 -6.62 16.10
C GLN A 606 -25.72 -6.77 17.03
N ALA A 607 -24.55 -6.85 16.44
CA ALA A 607 -23.27 -6.77 17.14
C ALA A 607 -22.37 -5.74 16.45
N THR A 608 -21.55 -5.06 17.23
CA THR A 608 -20.50 -4.15 16.71
C THR A 608 -19.23 -4.41 17.52
N VAL A 609 -18.15 -4.77 16.83
CA VAL A 609 -16.85 -5.08 17.44
C VAL A 609 -15.76 -4.28 16.79
N THR A 610 -14.90 -3.72 17.62
CA THR A 610 -13.64 -3.04 17.23
C THR A 610 -12.46 -3.91 17.66
N HIS A 611 -11.47 -4.04 16.80
CA HIS A 611 -10.25 -4.81 17.06
C HIS A 611 -9.02 -4.03 16.65
N SER A 612 -7.98 -4.13 17.48
CA SER A 612 -6.61 -3.72 17.20
C SER A 612 -5.70 -4.85 17.68
N SER A 613 -4.62 -5.13 16.96
CA SER A 613 -3.69 -6.20 17.32
C SER A 613 -2.45 -5.66 18.02
N GLU A 614 -2.00 -6.35 19.06
CA GLU A 614 -0.74 -6.06 19.77
C GLU A 614 0.49 -6.59 19.04
N ILE A 615 0.30 -7.40 18.00
CA ILE A 615 1.35 -7.95 17.16
C ILE A 615 1.04 -7.73 15.68
N SER A 616 2.08 -7.73 14.86
CA SER A 616 1.97 -7.67 13.39
C SER A 616 2.71 -8.89 12.80
N PRO A 617 2.06 -10.06 12.75
CA PRO A 617 2.72 -11.29 12.32
C PRO A 617 3.12 -11.19 10.83
N PRO A 618 4.38 -11.51 10.50
CA PRO A 618 4.84 -11.38 9.13
C PRO A 618 4.26 -12.45 8.21
N PRO A 619 3.71 -12.08 7.04
CA PRO A 619 3.66 -12.99 5.90
C PRO A 619 5.08 -13.13 5.33
N TYR A 620 5.38 -14.30 4.78
CA TYR A 620 6.66 -14.60 4.14
C TYR A 620 6.47 -15.01 2.69
N MET A 621 7.48 -14.79 1.86
CA MET A 621 7.48 -15.21 0.47
C MET A 621 8.89 -15.58 0.04
N VAL A 622 9.00 -16.62 -0.74
CA VAL A 622 10.18 -16.95 -1.53
C VAL A 622 9.80 -16.89 -3.00
N GLY A 623 10.67 -16.31 -3.82
CA GLY A 623 10.48 -16.23 -5.26
C GLY A 623 11.76 -16.60 -6.01
N ALA A 624 11.60 -17.25 -7.15
CA ALA A 624 12.69 -17.53 -8.07
C ALA A 624 12.26 -17.26 -9.52
N ALA A 625 13.15 -16.65 -10.27
CA ALA A 625 12.96 -16.30 -11.67
C ALA A 625 13.82 -17.15 -12.58
N GLU A 626 13.28 -17.63 -13.70
CA GLU A 626 14.03 -18.12 -14.84
C GLU A 626 13.91 -17.10 -15.99
N ILE A 627 15.05 -16.63 -16.46
CA ILE A 627 15.13 -15.64 -17.53
C ILE A 627 15.98 -16.17 -18.68
N GLU A 628 15.76 -15.62 -19.87
CA GLU A 628 16.67 -15.73 -21.01
C GLU A 628 17.21 -14.35 -21.34
N VAL A 629 18.53 -14.22 -21.37
CA VAL A 629 19.23 -12.99 -21.73
C VAL A 629 19.83 -13.14 -23.13
N ASP A 630 19.51 -12.22 -24.02
CA ASP A 630 20.23 -12.02 -25.27
C ASP A 630 21.46 -11.15 -24.99
N THR A 631 22.66 -11.71 -25.08
CA THR A 631 23.92 -11.02 -24.71
C THR A 631 24.36 -9.99 -25.76
N GLU A 632 23.75 -9.93 -26.93
CA GLU A 632 24.04 -8.93 -27.95
C GLU A 632 23.20 -7.67 -27.77
N THR A 633 21.92 -7.84 -27.40
CA THR A 633 20.97 -6.74 -27.23
C THR A 633 20.75 -6.33 -25.78
N GLY A 634 21.08 -7.22 -24.85
CA GLY A 634 20.77 -7.04 -23.43
C GLY A 634 19.30 -7.32 -23.09
N GLU A 635 18.48 -7.76 -24.05
CA GLU A 635 17.08 -8.06 -23.80
C GLU A 635 16.92 -9.21 -22.83
N VAL A 636 16.01 -9.04 -21.86
CA VAL A 636 15.64 -10.04 -20.87
C VAL A 636 14.22 -10.53 -21.16
N THR A 637 14.09 -11.83 -21.40
CA THR A 637 12.79 -12.50 -21.46
C THR A 637 12.56 -13.29 -20.19
N LEU A 638 11.54 -12.91 -19.41
CA LEU A 638 11.12 -13.70 -18.24
C LEU A 638 10.36 -14.94 -18.72
N LEU A 639 10.90 -16.12 -18.47
CA LEU A 639 10.31 -17.39 -18.90
C LEU A 639 9.33 -17.95 -17.85
N ASP A 640 9.76 -17.96 -16.60
CA ASP A 640 9.02 -18.55 -15.48
C ASP A 640 9.32 -17.81 -14.19
N TYR A 641 8.31 -17.62 -13.36
CA TYR A 641 8.44 -17.10 -12.01
C TYR A 641 7.70 -18.01 -11.05
N ALA A 642 8.44 -18.69 -10.18
CA ALA A 642 7.90 -19.56 -9.16
C ALA A 642 7.90 -18.85 -7.80
N ALA A 643 6.79 -18.88 -7.11
CA ALA A 643 6.64 -18.27 -5.79
C ALA A 643 5.89 -19.17 -4.83
N ALA A 644 6.34 -19.21 -3.59
CA ALA A 644 5.61 -19.77 -2.46
C ALA A 644 5.39 -18.70 -1.40
N VAL A 645 4.17 -18.60 -0.89
CA VAL A 645 3.75 -17.57 0.04
C VAL A 645 3.17 -18.19 1.30
N ASP A 646 3.64 -17.73 2.45
CA ASP A 646 3.02 -17.96 3.74
C ASP A 646 2.20 -16.73 4.14
N CYS A 647 0.91 -16.80 3.94
CA CYS A 647 -0.07 -15.81 4.42
C CYS A 647 -1.00 -16.39 5.50
N GLY A 648 -0.55 -17.42 6.22
CA GLY A 648 -1.42 -18.22 7.08
C GLY A 648 -2.49 -18.94 6.26
N THR A 649 -3.71 -18.99 6.73
CA THR A 649 -4.84 -19.55 5.97
C THR A 649 -5.32 -18.57 4.91
N PRO A 650 -5.26 -18.87 3.62
CA PRO A 650 -5.89 -18.06 2.59
C PRO A 650 -7.41 -18.09 2.73
N ILE A 651 -8.03 -16.97 3.10
CA ILE A 651 -9.50 -16.90 3.27
C ILE A 651 -10.20 -17.23 1.95
N ASN A 652 -9.68 -16.66 0.85
CA ASN A 652 -10.14 -16.98 -0.51
C ASN A 652 -8.93 -17.25 -1.40
N PRO A 653 -8.58 -18.52 -1.67
CA PRO A 653 -7.36 -18.88 -2.41
C PRO A 653 -7.25 -18.22 -3.80
N ASN A 654 -8.38 -18.02 -4.46
CA ASN A 654 -8.41 -17.41 -5.80
C ASN A 654 -8.03 -15.93 -5.76
N LEU A 655 -8.66 -15.17 -4.86
CA LEU A 655 -8.35 -13.75 -4.68
C LEU A 655 -6.94 -13.54 -4.13
N THR A 656 -6.49 -14.43 -3.25
CA THR A 656 -5.12 -14.43 -2.70
C THR A 656 -4.09 -14.63 -3.81
N ARG A 657 -4.32 -15.59 -4.73
CA ARG A 657 -3.43 -15.85 -5.88
C ARG A 657 -3.36 -14.65 -6.82
N VAL A 658 -4.49 -14.04 -7.15
CA VAL A 658 -4.55 -12.83 -8.00
C VAL A 658 -3.74 -11.69 -7.40
N GLN A 659 -3.77 -11.52 -6.06
CA GLN A 659 -2.94 -10.53 -5.39
C GLN A 659 -1.44 -10.84 -5.53
N ALA A 660 -1.06 -12.10 -5.41
CA ALA A 660 0.33 -12.52 -5.56
C ALA A 660 0.83 -12.30 -7.00
N GLU A 661 0.09 -12.76 -7.99
CA GLU A 661 0.44 -12.57 -9.41
C GLU A 661 0.55 -11.08 -9.78
N GLY A 662 -0.40 -10.26 -9.31
CA GLY A 662 -0.39 -8.81 -9.56
C GLY A 662 0.80 -8.09 -8.90
N GLY A 663 1.21 -8.50 -7.69
CA GLY A 663 2.39 -7.94 -7.01
C GLY A 663 3.70 -8.35 -7.68
N ILE A 664 3.82 -9.60 -8.08
CA ILE A 664 4.97 -10.11 -8.84
C ILE A 664 5.13 -9.32 -10.14
N ALA A 665 4.04 -9.08 -10.89
CA ALA A 665 4.08 -8.30 -12.13
C ALA A 665 4.59 -6.86 -11.91
N GLN A 666 4.18 -6.20 -10.81
CA GLN A 666 4.71 -4.88 -10.43
C GLN A 666 6.20 -4.93 -10.09
N GLY A 667 6.64 -5.95 -9.35
CA GLY A 667 8.06 -6.15 -9.03
C GLY A 667 8.94 -6.38 -10.26
N ILE A 668 8.44 -7.12 -11.26
CA ILE A 668 9.11 -7.32 -12.55
C ILE A 668 9.30 -5.98 -13.25
N GLY A 669 8.25 -5.16 -13.33
CA GLY A 669 8.32 -3.83 -13.94
C GLY A 669 9.33 -2.92 -13.25
N MET A 670 9.32 -2.88 -11.92
CA MET A 670 10.27 -2.10 -11.14
C MET A 670 11.72 -2.54 -11.37
N THR A 671 11.95 -3.85 -11.60
CA THR A 671 13.30 -4.37 -11.84
C THR A 671 13.85 -4.00 -13.21
N LEU A 672 13.00 -4.03 -14.26
CA LEU A 672 13.45 -4.03 -15.64
C LEU A 672 13.12 -2.77 -16.44
N THR A 673 11.98 -2.10 -16.16
CA THR A 673 11.45 -1.12 -17.13
C THR A 673 10.91 0.17 -16.55
N GLU A 674 10.43 0.17 -15.30
CA GLU A 674 9.73 1.32 -14.73
C GLU A 674 10.71 2.26 -14.01
N SER A 675 10.59 3.56 -14.28
CA SER A 675 11.31 4.60 -13.55
C SER A 675 10.60 5.94 -13.68
N VAL A 676 10.83 6.82 -12.71
CA VAL A 676 10.53 8.25 -12.79
C VAL A 676 11.86 8.99 -12.67
N THR A 677 12.25 9.67 -13.74
CA THR A 677 13.46 10.49 -13.79
C THR A 677 13.11 11.96 -14.05
N TYR A 678 14.03 12.84 -13.79
CA TYR A 678 13.83 14.28 -13.92
C TYR A 678 14.92 14.93 -14.78
N ASP A 679 14.55 15.99 -15.51
CA ASP A 679 15.54 16.83 -16.16
C ASP A 679 16.23 17.77 -15.16
N ASP A 680 17.17 18.57 -15.62
CA ASP A 680 17.94 19.55 -14.84
C ASP A 680 17.10 20.71 -14.27
N ARG A 681 15.82 20.79 -14.64
CA ARG A 681 14.85 21.77 -14.12
C ARG A 681 13.85 21.14 -13.16
N GLY A 682 13.96 19.82 -12.89
CA GLY A 682 13.04 19.07 -12.05
C GLY A 682 11.74 18.65 -12.74
N TYR A 683 11.72 18.65 -14.09
CA TYR A 683 10.56 18.18 -14.85
C TYR A 683 10.58 16.64 -14.96
N PRO A 684 9.48 15.92 -14.63
CA PRO A 684 9.43 14.47 -14.74
C PRO A 684 9.39 14.04 -16.21
N MET A 685 10.33 13.18 -16.61
CA MET A 685 10.53 12.76 -17.99
C MET A 685 9.50 11.71 -18.44
N GLU A 686 9.17 10.77 -17.56
CA GLU A 686 8.17 9.71 -17.81
C GLU A 686 6.77 10.20 -17.42
N ASN A 687 6.24 11.18 -18.15
CA ASN A 687 5.01 11.90 -17.83
C ASN A 687 3.74 11.33 -18.47
N SER A 688 3.85 10.20 -19.17
CA SER A 688 2.71 9.48 -19.77
C SER A 688 3.01 7.99 -19.90
N LEU A 689 2.02 7.17 -20.18
CA LEU A 689 2.21 5.74 -20.47
C LEU A 689 2.96 5.48 -21.79
N PHE A 690 3.25 6.51 -22.56
CA PHE A 690 4.12 6.39 -23.74
C PHE A 690 5.60 6.29 -23.33
N GLN A 691 6.02 7.05 -22.31
CA GLN A 691 7.39 7.02 -21.78
C GLN A 691 7.52 6.03 -20.62
N TYR A 692 6.54 5.96 -19.72
CA TYR A 692 6.53 5.07 -18.57
C TYR A 692 6.12 3.65 -18.99
N LYS A 693 7.03 2.67 -18.85
CA LYS A 693 6.88 1.32 -19.41
C LYS A 693 6.44 0.32 -18.34
N ILE A 694 5.13 0.13 -18.24
CA ILE A 694 4.54 -0.97 -17.45
C ILE A 694 4.69 -2.25 -18.27
N PRO A 695 5.11 -3.40 -17.66
CA PRO A 695 5.15 -4.67 -18.35
C PRO A 695 3.76 -5.08 -18.89
N ALA A 696 3.69 -5.45 -20.16
CA ALA A 696 2.50 -6.04 -20.76
C ALA A 696 2.44 -7.55 -20.46
N ARG A 697 1.32 -8.20 -20.78
CA ARG A 697 1.16 -9.65 -20.56
C ARG A 697 2.25 -10.49 -21.24
N VAL A 698 2.76 -10.03 -22.38
CA VAL A 698 3.84 -10.71 -23.13
C VAL A 698 5.20 -10.61 -22.44
N ASP A 699 5.40 -9.65 -21.55
CA ASP A 699 6.68 -9.37 -20.89
C ASP A 699 6.85 -10.15 -19.57
N ILE A 700 5.77 -10.66 -19.00
CA ILE A 700 5.80 -11.25 -17.64
C ILE A 700 5.90 -12.77 -17.59
N GLY A 701 5.97 -13.46 -18.72
CA GLY A 701 6.14 -14.92 -18.78
C GLY A 701 5.06 -15.71 -18.02
N LYS A 702 5.45 -16.85 -17.48
CA LYS A 702 4.60 -17.70 -16.65
C LYS A 702 4.83 -17.34 -15.17
N ILE A 703 3.75 -17.12 -14.43
CA ILE A 703 3.78 -16.93 -12.98
C ILE A 703 3.06 -18.10 -12.33
N ARG A 704 3.72 -18.75 -11.38
CA ARG A 704 3.19 -19.86 -10.60
C ARG A 704 3.28 -19.54 -9.12
N VAL A 705 2.15 -19.60 -8.41
CA VAL A 705 2.06 -19.27 -6.99
C VAL A 705 1.47 -20.46 -6.24
N GLU A 706 2.18 -20.91 -5.22
CA GLU A 706 1.74 -21.91 -4.25
C GLU A 706 1.68 -21.28 -2.85
N PHE A 707 0.89 -21.89 -1.95
CA PHE A 707 0.77 -21.43 -0.58
C PHE A 707 1.31 -22.49 0.37
N GLU A 708 2.19 -22.06 1.27
CA GLU A 708 2.65 -22.86 2.40
C GLU A 708 2.01 -22.27 3.67
N ASN A 709 1.07 -23.00 4.24
CA ASN A 709 0.25 -22.48 5.33
C ASN A 709 0.95 -22.64 6.68
N SER A 710 1.19 -21.53 7.36
CA SER A 710 1.27 -21.49 8.83
C SER A 710 -0.13 -21.21 9.40
N TYR A 711 -0.28 -21.20 10.71
CA TYR A 711 -1.54 -20.86 11.37
C TYR A 711 -1.29 -19.75 12.38
N GLU A 712 -1.85 -18.56 12.10
CA GLU A 712 -1.72 -17.41 12.99
C GLU A 712 -2.90 -17.34 13.97
N GLY A 713 -2.64 -17.62 15.24
CA GLY A 713 -3.68 -17.69 16.27
C GLY A 713 -4.44 -16.36 16.47
N GLU A 714 -3.76 -15.22 16.30
CA GLU A 714 -4.38 -13.90 16.42
C GLU A 714 -5.10 -13.45 15.14
N GLY A 715 -4.92 -14.14 14.03
CA GLY A 715 -5.62 -13.86 12.79
C GLY A 715 -6.98 -14.55 12.68
N PRO A 716 -7.89 -14.08 11.81
CA PRO A 716 -9.16 -14.76 11.57
C PRO A 716 -8.90 -16.10 10.88
N PHE A 717 -9.36 -17.19 11.49
CA PHE A 717 -9.15 -18.56 10.99
C PHE A 717 -7.69 -18.90 10.66
N GLY A 718 -6.73 -18.28 11.34
CA GLY A 718 -5.30 -18.50 11.12
C GLY A 718 -4.69 -17.68 9.97
N ALA A 719 -5.38 -16.70 9.42
CA ALA A 719 -4.90 -15.86 8.32
C ALA A 719 -3.91 -14.79 8.78
N LYS A 720 -2.93 -14.51 7.93
CA LYS A 720 -2.07 -13.31 7.93
C LYS A 720 -2.41 -12.44 6.72
N SER A 721 -1.61 -11.43 6.48
CA SER A 721 -1.73 -10.60 5.28
C SER A 721 -1.07 -11.22 4.04
N ILE A 722 -1.34 -10.63 2.86
CA ILE A 722 -0.64 -10.95 1.61
C ILE A 722 -0.41 -9.70 0.74
N GLY A 723 -1.08 -8.60 1.06
CA GLY A 723 -1.21 -7.45 0.15
C GLY A 723 0.11 -6.90 -0.40
N GLU A 724 1.19 -6.90 0.36
CA GLU A 724 2.43 -6.19 0.02
C GLU A 724 3.66 -7.10 -0.12
N VAL A 725 3.74 -8.22 0.60
CA VAL A 725 4.91 -9.13 0.52
C VAL A 725 5.21 -9.59 -0.91
N VAL A 726 4.19 -9.67 -1.72
CA VAL A 726 4.20 -10.26 -3.08
C VAL A 726 4.92 -9.43 -4.15
N ILE A 727 5.25 -8.16 -3.89
CA ILE A 727 6.04 -7.33 -4.82
C ILE A 727 7.55 -7.44 -4.57
N ASN A 728 7.97 -7.97 -3.43
CA ASN A 728 9.32 -7.77 -2.91
C ASN A 728 10.37 -8.73 -3.53
N THR A 729 10.00 -9.95 -3.85
CA THR A 729 10.96 -10.97 -4.29
C THR A 729 11.44 -10.86 -5.75
N PRO A 730 10.69 -10.28 -6.72
CA PRO A 730 11.17 -10.16 -8.09
C PRO A 730 12.46 -9.36 -8.24
N LEU A 731 12.66 -8.31 -7.44
CA LEU A 731 13.83 -7.44 -7.54
C LEU A 731 15.13 -8.21 -7.30
N PRO A 732 15.34 -8.87 -6.16
CA PRO A 732 16.55 -9.66 -5.94
C PRO A 732 16.63 -10.92 -6.82
N ALA A 733 15.50 -11.59 -7.12
CA ALA A 733 15.49 -12.81 -7.91
C ALA A 733 15.91 -12.58 -9.36
N ILE A 734 15.35 -11.58 -10.02
CA ILE A 734 15.68 -11.24 -11.41
C ILE A 734 17.09 -10.65 -11.50
N SER A 735 17.47 -9.79 -10.56
CA SER A 735 18.82 -9.22 -10.51
C SER A 735 19.89 -10.29 -10.39
N ASP A 736 19.66 -11.31 -9.56
CA ASP A 736 20.57 -12.43 -9.39
C ASP A 736 20.61 -13.34 -10.62
N ALA A 737 19.48 -13.60 -11.26
CA ALA A 737 19.41 -14.32 -12.53
C ALA A 737 20.20 -13.60 -13.65
N ILE A 738 20.08 -12.28 -13.75
CA ILE A 738 20.87 -11.47 -14.70
C ILE A 738 22.36 -11.59 -14.39
N ARG A 739 22.75 -11.48 -13.12
CA ARG A 739 24.15 -11.68 -12.71
C ARG A 739 24.65 -13.07 -13.12
N ASN A 740 23.87 -14.09 -12.92
CA ASN A 740 24.24 -15.46 -13.28
C ASN A 740 24.39 -15.63 -14.80
N ALA A 741 23.58 -14.91 -15.59
CA ALA A 741 23.70 -14.92 -17.05
C ALA A 741 24.95 -14.19 -17.57
N VAL A 742 25.20 -12.95 -17.10
CA VAL A 742 26.24 -12.08 -17.68
C VAL A 742 27.51 -11.97 -16.83
N GLY A 743 27.49 -12.48 -15.58
CA GLY A 743 28.68 -12.50 -14.71
C GLY A 743 28.94 -11.19 -13.95
N LYS A 744 28.11 -10.17 -14.13
CA LYS A 744 28.22 -8.85 -13.46
C LYS A 744 27.00 -8.57 -12.61
N ARG A 745 27.19 -8.17 -11.34
CA ARG A 745 26.11 -7.75 -10.44
C ARG A 745 25.78 -6.29 -10.66
N PHE A 746 24.47 -5.98 -10.59
CA PHE A 746 23.97 -4.62 -10.67
C PHE A 746 23.46 -4.18 -9.29
N TYR A 747 23.80 -2.96 -8.92
CA TYR A 747 23.46 -2.34 -7.64
C TYR A 747 22.41 -1.25 -7.78
N GLU A 748 21.96 -0.97 -9.00
CA GLU A 748 20.99 0.06 -9.33
C GLU A 748 19.84 -0.51 -10.18
N LEU A 749 18.62 -0.10 -9.87
CA LEU A 749 17.44 -0.38 -10.68
C LEU A 749 16.97 0.87 -11.45
N PRO A 750 16.31 0.71 -12.60
CA PRO A 750 16.07 -0.55 -13.31
C PRO A 750 17.33 -1.08 -14.00
N ILE A 751 17.37 -2.41 -14.22
CA ILE A 751 18.46 -3.05 -14.97
C ILE A 751 18.03 -3.06 -16.45
N THR A 752 18.47 -2.04 -17.19
CA THR A 752 18.08 -1.84 -18.58
C THR A 752 18.85 -2.76 -19.54
N PRO A 753 18.29 -3.04 -20.74
CA PRO A 753 19.00 -3.80 -21.77
C PRO A 753 20.38 -3.25 -22.11
N GLU A 754 20.55 -1.94 -22.14
CA GLU A 754 21.84 -1.29 -22.36
C GLU A 754 22.88 -1.68 -21.30
N LYS A 755 22.51 -1.59 -20.00
CA LYS A 755 23.40 -2.01 -18.89
C LYS A 755 23.82 -3.47 -19.03
N ILE A 756 22.91 -4.35 -19.43
CA ILE A 756 23.15 -5.80 -19.59
C ILE A 756 24.05 -6.08 -20.79
N ALA A 757 23.76 -5.47 -21.96
CA ALA A 757 24.58 -5.64 -23.15
C ALA A 757 26.04 -5.18 -22.91
N MET A 758 26.23 -4.04 -22.26
CA MET A 758 27.57 -3.53 -21.90
C MET A 758 28.30 -4.50 -20.95
N ALA A 759 27.62 -5.04 -19.97
CA ALA A 759 28.20 -6.04 -19.06
C ALA A 759 28.59 -7.34 -19.78
N ALA A 760 27.79 -7.79 -20.74
CA ALA A 760 28.08 -8.98 -21.54
C ALA A 760 29.29 -8.76 -22.46
N LEU A 761 29.48 -7.54 -22.98
CA LEU A 761 30.65 -7.18 -23.79
C LEU A 761 31.96 -7.16 -22.97
N GLU A 762 31.92 -6.70 -21.72
CA GLU A 762 33.09 -6.70 -20.82
C GLU A 762 33.59 -8.13 -20.49
N LYS A 763 32.73 -9.13 -20.60
CA LYS A 763 33.04 -10.54 -20.34
C LYS A 763 33.70 -11.24 -21.56
N LYS A 764 33.51 -10.74 -22.77
CA LYS A 764 34.12 -11.23 -24.02
C LYS A 764 35.56 -10.73 -24.16
#